data_412c464c0d951979cb2d0df8baaff728
#
_entry.id   412c464c0d951979cb2d0df8baaff728
#
_cell.length_a   1.000
_cell.length_b   1.000
_cell.length_c   1.000
_cell.angle_alpha   90.00
_cell.angle_beta   90.00
_cell.angle_gamma   90.00
#
_symmetry.space_group_name_H-M   'P 1'
#
loop_
_entity.id
_entity.type
_entity.pdbx_description
1 polymer ?
#
loop_
_entity_poly.entity_id
_entity_poly.type
_entity_poly.pdbx_seq_one_letter_code
_entity_poly.pdbx_strand_id
1 'polypeptide(L)'
;MKRQTIAFLIQPFKNRLLPPSVLRDSIDRLFKELIDLMNEFPHLRLSCGLPAYILEHANALNLSKVRDLFKRDAIELILTGYTEPFLSLSPTVLTRENIQHGLKVFNELTGVIPTGYLPPFSNWEPSIIEMLREIGLTYAVVSQELFPSNIKNSGGYWTAEHAGKSISIFPSISIHQTSAPADMIDWIEKINKSGSAAENDRLLTIHYLFSLDPLREAGPYRWLRFMASELDKHLLNYQPVRLCDAINSSQSRGFQYIPSSMVTEAHGQADRHFLNYLYSCDQAGILQRKLVDVHDQLTLQTNQKTVPALRKQLFFIQDINRLFPGRESGFTLVSDRMWSFGKMIDIESSLDAHQAPEGGKIQVTDYFRDGGKTVILSNKHLKVYIDHKKGGQIFSFDHRDRSLNLASAYTPDLHDPPDIVSSGRSRTWFLDRILPSNASGNEYAQGTIPSLSNFYQSPFDYKVSAASGGVKVIMIRNCSYIIEDRNIPLRVEKVFGLEKNSSIFSFVYQLTNPSLVPVNLKFTTELNFSFPSCGSTDLRVFHGSTVHENPGWQFFQLKDVTRWAIDDRCGGIRIHFQTQKPVDVWFLPPAPVTRHSSPNQGLTMIIATEINLSPSANWKNIGKLTCRKLKKPGNHHDVC
;
A
#
# COMPACT_ATOMS: atom_id res chain seq x y z
N MET A 1 18.53 41.30 25.78
CA MET A 1 18.43 39.83 25.69
C MET A 1 18.36 39.46 24.21
N LYS A 2 19.10 38.44 23.76
CA LYS A 2 18.98 37.93 22.40
C LYS A 2 17.65 37.19 22.29
N ARG A 3 16.87 37.43 21.22
CA ARG A 3 15.56 36.77 20.99
C ARG A 3 15.79 35.35 20.60
N GLN A 4 14.95 34.43 21.09
CA GLN A 4 14.96 33.04 20.60
C GLN A 4 14.34 32.97 19.21
N THR A 5 15.01 32.29 18.27
CA THR A 5 14.53 32.10 16.91
C THR A 5 13.59 30.89 16.86
N ILE A 6 12.42 31.06 16.25
CA ILE A 6 11.43 29.98 16.08
C ILE A 6 11.02 29.87 14.63
N ALA A 7 11.17 28.69 14.05
CA ALA A 7 10.64 28.34 12.75
C ALA A 7 9.37 27.50 12.91
N PHE A 8 8.26 28.03 12.39
CA PHE A 8 7.01 27.29 12.32
C PHE A 8 6.84 26.66 10.94
N LEU A 9 6.74 25.35 10.93
CA LEU A 9 6.42 24.55 9.77
C LEU A 9 4.99 24.01 9.92
N ILE A 10 4.13 24.32 8.98
CA ILE A 10 2.79 23.75 8.90
C ILE A 10 2.76 22.71 7.78
N GLN A 11 2.13 21.57 8.04
CA GLN A 11 1.88 20.53 7.04
C GLN A 11 0.43 20.10 7.08
N PRO A 12 -0.39 20.59 6.13
CA PRO A 12 -1.70 20.03 5.89
C PRO A 12 -1.55 18.65 5.22
N PHE A 13 -2.21 17.65 5.75
CA PHE A 13 -2.19 16.30 5.19
C PHE A 13 -3.60 15.78 4.88
N LYS A 14 -3.67 14.78 4.04
CA LYS A 14 -4.90 14.16 3.59
C LYS A 14 -5.00 12.74 4.13
N ASN A 15 -5.97 12.48 5.00
CA ASN A 15 -6.19 11.15 5.58
C ASN A 15 -6.99 10.21 4.68
N ARG A 16 -7.75 10.73 3.70
CA ARG A 16 -8.66 9.97 2.85
C ARG A 16 -8.57 10.41 1.40
N LEU A 17 -9.03 9.53 0.51
CA LEU A 17 -9.37 9.92 -0.86
C LEU A 17 -10.60 10.83 -0.80
N LEU A 18 -10.36 12.13 -0.73
CA LEU A 18 -11.45 13.11 -0.82
C LEU A 18 -11.91 13.19 -2.28
N PRO A 19 -13.22 13.29 -2.55
CA PRO A 19 -13.71 13.64 -3.87
C PRO A 19 -13.06 14.93 -4.36
N PRO A 20 -12.78 15.10 -5.67
CA PRO A 20 -12.09 16.27 -6.21
C PRO A 20 -12.73 17.62 -5.84
N SER A 21 -14.06 17.68 -5.74
CA SER A 21 -14.77 18.88 -5.28
C SER A 21 -14.46 19.21 -3.83
N VAL A 22 -14.55 18.23 -2.92
CA VAL A 22 -14.26 18.40 -1.50
C VAL A 22 -12.79 18.77 -1.28
N LEU A 23 -11.87 18.15 -2.02
CA LEU A 23 -10.46 18.48 -1.97
C LEU A 23 -10.23 19.95 -2.39
N ARG A 24 -10.87 20.41 -3.45
CA ARG A 24 -10.79 21.80 -3.93
C ARG A 24 -11.26 22.78 -2.85
N ASP A 25 -12.42 22.55 -2.26
CA ASP A 25 -12.99 23.41 -1.22
C ASP A 25 -12.07 23.46 0.01
N SER A 26 -11.48 22.33 0.41
CA SER A 26 -10.53 22.27 1.53
C SER A 26 -9.24 23.04 1.24
N ILE A 27 -8.73 22.99 0.01
CA ILE A 27 -7.54 23.72 -0.43
C ILE A 27 -7.82 25.22 -0.51
N ASP A 28 -8.95 25.61 -1.07
CA ASP A 28 -9.35 27.02 -1.15
C ASP A 28 -9.52 27.62 0.23
N ARG A 29 -10.06 26.86 1.17
CA ARG A 29 -10.14 27.25 2.58
C ARG A 29 -8.76 27.39 3.21
N LEU A 30 -7.86 26.42 3.02
CA LEU A 30 -6.49 26.50 3.52
C LEU A 30 -5.80 27.80 3.10
N PHE A 31 -5.84 28.12 1.81
CA PHE A 31 -5.20 29.33 1.31
C PHE A 31 -5.85 30.60 1.80
N LYS A 32 -7.18 30.62 1.91
CA LYS A 32 -7.89 31.75 2.52
C LYS A 32 -7.47 31.97 3.96
N GLU A 33 -7.45 30.93 4.79
CA GLU A 33 -7.05 31.01 6.20
C GLU A 33 -5.60 31.46 6.35
N LEU A 34 -4.68 31.00 5.48
CA LEU A 34 -3.28 31.47 5.50
C LEU A 34 -3.18 32.95 5.10
N ILE A 35 -3.92 33.40 4.09
CA ILE A 35 -3.95 34.80 3.67
C ILE A 35 -4.45 35.68 4.82
N ASP A 36 -5.57 35.31 5.43
CA ASP A 36 -6.17 36.06 6.54
C ASP A 36 -5.22 36.08 7.73
N LEU A 37 -4.58 34.97 8.08
CA LEU A 37 -3.60 34.87 9.16
C LEU A 37 -2.40 35.82 8.95
N MET A 38 -1.83 35.82 7.74
CA MET A 38 -0.65 36.65 7.44
C MET A 38 -0.98 38.12 7.32
N ASN A 39 -2.22 38.48 7.03
CA ASN A 39 -2.68 39.87 7.06
C ASN A 39 -2.95 40.36 8.51
N GLU A 40 -3.47 39.47 9.36
CA GLU A 40 -3.75 39.75 10.79
C GLU A 40 -2.46 39.87 11.61
N PHE A 41 -1.43 39.04 11.27
CA PHE A 41 -0.14 39.00 11.99
C PHE A 41 1.05 39.24 11.01
N PRO A 42 1.35 40.51 10.66
CA PRO A 42 2.37 40.85 9.65
C PRO A 42 3.81 40.44 10.02
N HIS A 43 4.09 40.26 11.31
CA HIS A 43 5.39 39.83 11.83
C HIS A 43 5.59 38.30 11.79
N LEU A 44 4.52 37.55 11.56
CA LEU A 44 4.60 36.10 11.46
C LEU A 44 5.41 35.67 10.23
N ARG A 45 6.21 34.65 10.40
CA ARG A 45 6.93 33.96 9.31
C ARG A 45 6.65 32.48 9.42
N LEU A 46 6.23 31.85 8.31
CA LEU A 46 5.84 30.45 8.27
C LEU A 46 6.59 29.72 7.16
N SER A 47 6.87 28.46 7.39
CA SER A 47 7.20 27.49 6.35
C SER A 47 6.00 26.55 6.16
N CYS A 48 5.64 26.23 4.91
CA CYS A 48 4.49 25.41 4.59
C CYS A 48 4.90 24.23 3.71
N GLY A 49 4.79 23.01 4.25
CA GLY A 49 5.09 21.76 3.54
C GLY A 49 3.86 21.29 2.77
N LEU A 50 3.96 21.20 1.44
CA LEU A 50 2.85 20.80 0.56
C LEU A 50 3.31 19.85 -0.53
N PRO A 51 2.50 18.84 -0.91
CA PRO A 51 2.65 18.16 -2.18
C PRO A 51 2.14 19.04 -3.33
N ALA A 52 2.89 19.07 -4.43
CA ALA A 52 2.64 20.03 -5.51
C ALA A 52 1.29 19.83 -6.21
N TYR A 53 0.75 18.59 -6.25
CA TYR A 53 -0.55 18.32 -6.87
C TYR A 53 -1.69 19.12 -6.23
N ILE A 54 -1.57 19.52 -4.96
CA ILE A 54 -2.56 20.36 -4.28
C ILE A 54 -2.75 21.69 -5.01
N LEU A 55 -1.66 22.28 -5.52
CA LEU A 55 -1.73 23.57 -6.23
C LEU A 55 -2.51 23.47 -7.55
N GLU A 56 -2.53 22.30 -8.19
CA GLU A 56 -3.31 22.08 -9.41
C GLU A 56 -4.83 22.10 -9.18
N HIS A 57 -5.26 21.88 -7.93
CA HIS A 57 -6.68 21.94 -7.53
C HIS A 57 -7.10 23.30 -6.97
N ALA A 58 -6.15 24.20 -6.70
CA ALA A 58 -6.45 25.52 -6.15
C ALA A 58 -7.11 26.42 -7.18
N ASN A 59 -8.00 27.29 -6.70
CA ASN A 59 -8.63 28.32 -7.51
C ASN A 59 -7.57 29.33 -8.00
N ALA A 60 -7.65 29.78 -9.27
CA ALA A 60 -6.71 30.72 -9.88
C ALA A 60 -6.59 32.04 -9.10
N LEU A 61 -7.68 32.55 -8.52
CA LEU A 61 -7.67 33.76 -7.68
C LEU A 61 -6.88 33.54 -6.40
N ASN A 62 -7.07 32.39 -5.73
CA ASN A 62 -6.34 32.04 -4.54
C ASN A 62 -4.86 31.83 -4.82
N LEU A 63 -4.50 31.18 -5.93
CA LEU A 63 -3.12 31.06 -6.39
C LEU A 63 -2.43 32.41 -6.58
N SER A 64 -3.12 33.40 -7.16
CA SER A 64 -2.58 34.76 -7.33
C SER A 64 -2.26 35.39 -5.97
N LYS A 65 -3.19 35.32 -5.03
CA LYS A 65 -2.98 35.85 -3.67
C LYS A 65 -1.86 35.11 -2.90
N VAL A 66 -1.78 33.81 -3.05
CA VAL A 66 -0.72 32.98 -2.45
C VAL A 66 0.64 33.35 -3.05
N ARG A 67 0.75 33.60 -4.36
CA ARG A 67 1.99 34.13 -4.97
C ARG A 67 2.44 35.44 -4.33
N ASP A 68 1.50 36.33 -4.00
CA ASP A 68 1.84 37.59 -3.33
C ASP A 68 2.37 37.38 -1.91
N LEU A 69 1.88 36.38 -1.17
CA LEU A 69 2.43 36.03 0.14
C LEU A 69 3.88 35.52 0.04
N PHE A 70 4.19 34.71 -0.98
CA PHE A 70 5.56 34.25 -1.21
C PHE A 70 6.50 35.37 -1.58
N LYS A 71 6.05 36.34 -2.40
CA LYS A 71 6.84 37.52 -2.78
C LYS A 71 7.13 38.46 -1.62
N ARG A 72 6.32 38.44 -0.55
CA ARG A 72 6.51 39.28 0.65
C ARG A 72 7.42 38.63 1.68
N ASP A 73 8.05 37.50 1.37
CA ASP A 73 8.89 36.76 2.33
C ASP A 73 8.18 36.37 3.63
N ALA A 74 6.86 36.32 3.59
CA ALA A 74 6.03 35.98 4.75
C ALA A 74 5.88 34.47 4.91
N ILE A 75 5.76 33.75 3.79
CA ILE A 75 5.63 32.30 3.74
C ILE A 75 6.72 31.73 2.85
N GLU A 76 7.30 30.62 3.28
CA GLU A 76 8.15 29.73 2.49
C GLU A 76 7.39 28.47 2.11
N LEU A 77 7.62 27.99 0.90
CA LEU A 77 7.16 26.67 0.48
C LEU A 77 8.26 25.64 0.63
N ILE A 78 7.90 24.50 1.21
CA ILE A 78 8.75 23.33 1.32
C ILE A 78 8.08 22.18 0.55
N LEU A 79 8.84 21.53 -0.31
CA LEU A 79 8.32 20.45 -1.13
C LEU A 79 8.27 19.13 -0.38
N THR A 80 7.14 18.42 -0.43
CA THR A 80 7.05 17.00 -0.02
C THR A 80 7.18 16.05 -1.22
N GLY A 81 6.99 16.55 -2.44
CA GLY A 81 6.98 15.86 -3.72
C GLY A 81 5.86 16.39 -4.62
N TYR A 82 5.67 15.82 -5.80
CA TYR A 82 4.44 16.07 -6.56
C TYR A 82 3.24 15.47 -5.82
N THR A 83 3.32 14.20 -5.41
CA THR A 83 2.56 13.55 -4.35
C THR A 83 3.46 13.38 -3.12
N GLU A 84 3.05 12.60 -2.15
CA GLU A 84 3.82 12.28 -0.94
C GLU A 84 4.47 10.89 -1.08
N PRO A 85 5.64 10.75 -1.74
CA PRO A 85 6.21 9.44 -2.02
C PRO A 85 6.63 8.70 -0.75
N PHE A 86 6.31 7.41 -0.66
CA PHE A 86 6.80 6.55 0.40
C PHE A 86 8.25 6.15 0.10
N LEU A 87 9.21 6.90 0.64
CA LEU A 87 10.63 6.82 0.27
C LEU A 87 11.23 5.43 0.44
N SER A 88 10.92 4.76 1.56
CA SER A 88 11.44 3.43 1.86
C SER A 88 10.94 2.35 0.90
N LEU A 89 9.81 2.56 0.21
CA LEU A 89 9.16 1.55 -0.63
C LEU A 89 9.22 1.85 -2.12
N SER A 90 9.44 3.09 -2.48
CA SER A 90 9.41 3.53 -3.88
C SER A 90 10.76 3.36 -4.55
N PRO A 91 10.80 2.98 -5.84
CA PRO A 91 12.04 3.04 -6.60
C PRO A 91 12.66 4.45 -6.57
N THR A 92 13.96 4.55 -6.33
CA THR A 92 14.66 5.84 -6.23
C THR A 92 14.47 6.70 -7.49
N VAL A 93 14.47 6.09 -8.68
CA VAL A 93 14.24 6.81 -9.94
C VAL A 93 12.83 7.40 -10.00
N LEU A 94 11.81 6.63 -9.62
CA LEU A 94 10.43 7.11 -9.58
C LEU A 94 10.24 8.21 -8.53
N THR A 95 10.91 8.11 -7.38
CA THR A 95 10.92 9.15 -6.34
C THR A 95 11.56 10.43 -6.87
N ARG A 96 12.69 10.33 -7.55
CA ARG A 96 13.36 11.47 -8.22
C ARG A 96 12.41 12.16 -9.20
N GLU A 97 11.79 11.41 -10.09
CA GLU A 97 10.83 11.93 -11.07
C GLU A 97 9.64 12.62 -10.42
N ASN A 98 9.12 12.05 -9.32
CA ASN A 98 8.04 12.66 -8.53
C ASN A 98 8.45 14.03 -7.97
N ILE A 99 9.61 14.09 -7.31
CA ILE A 99 10.11 15.34 -6.70
C ILE A 99 10.41 16.39 -7.76
N GLN A 100 11.07 16.01 -8.87
CA GLN A 100 11.35 16.92 -10.00
C GLN A 100 10.07 17.45 -10.64
N HIS A 101 9.06 16.60 -10.82
CA HIS A 101 7.75 17.02 -11.31
C HIS A 101 7.08 17.99 -10.34
N GLY A 102 7.19 17.75 -9.03
CA GLY A 102 6.73 18.67 -7.99
C GLY A 102 7.38 20.04 -8.10
N LEU A 103 8.72 20.12 -8.18
CA LEU A 103 9.44 21.39 -8.38
C LEU A 103 8.96 22.14 -9.63
N LYS A 104 8.75 21.43 -10.73
CA LYS A 104 8.23 22.01 -11.96
C LYS A 104 6.85 22.63 -11.76
N VAL A 105 5.90 21.91 -11.15
CA VAL A 105 4.55 22.38 -10.87
C VAL A 105 4.57 23.59 -9.92
N PHE A 106 5.40 23.58 -8.87
CA PHE A 106 5.56 24.74 -8.00
C PHE A 106 6.01 25.98 -8.78
N ASN A 107 7.07 25.85 -9.58
CA ASN A 107 7.58 26.95 -10.38
C ASN A 107 6.53 27.49 -11.36
N GLU A 108 5.85 26.60 -12.10
CA GLU A 108 4.84 26.98 -13.10
C GLU A 108 3.64 27.70 -12.47
N LEU A 109 3.16 27.23 -11.32
CA LEU A 109 1.95 27.77 -10.69
C LEU A 109 2.22 28.94 -9.74
N THR A 110 3.38 29.01 -9.10
CA THR A 110 3.68 30.05 -8.09
C THR A 110 4.82 31.00 -8.48
N GLY A 111 5.66 30.62 -9.43
CA GLY A 111 6.91 31.33 -9.74
C GLY A 111 8.00 31.15 -8.68
N VAL A 112 7.82 30.22 -7.72
CA VAL A 112 8.77 29.94 -6.64
C VAL A 112 9.34 28.55 -6.82
N ILE A 113 10.66 28.40 -6.63
CA ILE A 113 11.34 27.11 -6.58
C ILE A 113 11.70 26.80 -5.14
N PRO A 114 11.06 25.81 -4.51
CA PRO A 114 11.40 25.40 -3.14
C PRO A 114 12.85 24.92 -3.05
N THR A 115 13.54 25.26 -1.97
CA THR A 115 14.89 24.79 -1.67
C THR A 115 14.93 23.78 -0.53
N GLY A 116 13.83 23.63 0.18
CA GLY A 116 13.65 22.68 1.28
C GLY A 116 12.83 21.46 0.89
N TYR A 117 13.13 20.35 1.55
CA TYR A 117 12.40 19.09 1.44
C TYR A 117 11.81 18.65 2.79
N LEU A 118 10.56 18.27 2.78
CA LEU A 118 9.88 17.70 3.94
C LEU A 118 9.50 16.25 3.63
N PRO A 119 10.20 15.26 4.21
CA PRO A 119 9.84 13.86 4.04
C PRO A 119 8.40 13.59 4.53
N PRO A 120 7.53 13.02 3.71
CA PRO A 120 6.16 12.72 4.09
C PRO A 120 6.12 11.83 5.34
N PHE A 121 5.28 12.20 6.33
CA PHE A 121 5.15 11.47 7.61
C PHE A 121 6.48 11.15 8.29
N SER A 122 7.46 12.05 8.16
CA SER A 122 8.83 11.85 8.66
C SER A 122 9.51 10.58 8.11
N ASN A 123 9.07 10.07 6.96
CA ASN A 123 9.70 8.93 6.30
C ASN A 123 11.03 9.33 5.65
N TRP A 124 12.09 9.33 6.44
CA TRP A 124 13.44 9.71 6.04
C TRP A 124 14.30 8.52 5.67
N GLU A 125 15.09 8.67 4.62
CA GLU A 125 16.12 7.72 4.19
C GLU A 125 17.41 8.48 3.87
N PRO A 126 18.57 8.17 4.50
CA PRO A 126 19.83 8.86 4.21
C PRO A 126 20.23 8.81 2.75
N SER A 127 19.91 7.72 2.05
CA SER A 127 20.22 7.51 0.63
C SER A 127 19.61 8.55 -0.31
N ILE A 128 18.59 9.31 0.11
CA ILE A 128 18.01 10.36 -0.74
C ILE A 128 18.82 11.65 -0.76
N ILE A 129 19.79 11.83 0.14
CA ILE A 129 20.60 13.07 0.24
C ILE A 129 21.26 13.40 -1.10
N GLU A 130 21.90 12.42 -1.73
CA GLU A 130 22.53 12.60 -3.03
C GLU A 130 21.53 13.11 -4.07
N MET A 131 20.38 12.46 -4.17
CA MET A 131 19.31 12.82 -5.10
C MET A 131 18.77 14.24 -4.82
N LEU A 132 18.50 14.59 -3.55
CA LEU A 132 17.99 15.92 -3.18
C LEU A 132 18.97 17.02 -3.57
N ARG A 133 20.27 16.80 -3.36
CA ARG A 133 21.33 17.75 -3.74
C ARG A 133 21.46 17.93 -5.25
N GLU A 134 21.35 16.84 -6.02
CA GLU A 134 21.42 16.89 -7.48
C GLU A 134 20.26 17.65 -8.10
N ILE A 135 19.07 17.62 -7.49
CA ILE A 135 17.90 18.36 -7.97
C ILE A 135 17.80 19.78 -7.40
N GLY A 136 18.80 20.23 -6.62
CA GLY A 136 18.93 21.61 -6.15
C GLY A 136 18.33 21.90 -4.77
N LEU A 137 17.86 20.88 -4.03
CA LEU A 137 17.38 21.07 -2.66
C LEU A 137 18.57 21.17 -1.69
N THR A 138 18.49 22.12 -0.75
CA THR A 138 19.61 22.48 0.11
C THR A 138 19.44 22.07 1.55
N TYR A 139 18.21 21.83 1.98
CA TYR A 139 17.90 21.37 3.33
C TYR A 139 16.70 20.44 3.38
N ALA A 140 16.60 19.67 4.46
CA ALA A 140 15.43 18.89 4.79
C ALA A 140 15.03 19.07 6.26
N VAL A 141 13.75 18.80 6.55
CA VAL A 141 13.22 18.82 7.91
C VAL A 141 12.87 17.39 8.30
N VAL A 142 13.39 16.92 9.42
CA VAL A 142 13.14 15.55 9.91
C VAL A 142 12.73 15.59 11.39
N SER A 143 12.02 14.55 11.84
CA SER A 143 11.65 14.46 13.26
C SER A 143 12.89 14.43 14.14
N GLN A 144 12.87 15.19 15.24
CA GLN A 144 13.94 15.13 16.25
C GLN A 144 14.10 13.75 16.90
N GLU A 145 13.09 12.89 16.78
CA GLU A 145 13.15 11.52 17.31
C GLU A 145 14.22 10.66 16.61
N LEU A 146 14.65 11.05 15.40
CA LEU A 146 15.74 10.40 14.68
C LEU A 146 17.14 10.81 15.18
N PHE A 147 17.21 11.83 16.04
CA PHE A 147 18.48 12.27 16.60
C PHE A 147 18.81 11.55 17.91
N PRO A 148 20.11 11.38 18.23
CA PRO A 148 20.53 10.83 19.50
C PRO A 148 19.96 11.60 20.69
N SER A 149 19.68 10.92 21.80
CA SER A 149 19.01 11.50 22.98
C SER A 149 19.76 12.69 23.59
N ASN A 150 21.07 12.70 23.49
CA ASN A 150 21.92 13.80 24.03
C ASN A 150 21.84 15.10 23.23
N ILE A 151 21.29 15.07 22.00
CA ILE A 151 21.10 16.25 21.15
C ILE A 151 19.64 16.53 20.84
N LYS A 152 18.70 15.70 21.29
CA LYS A 152 17.27 16.03 21.27
C LYS A 152 17.04 17.35 22.00
N ASN A 153 16.13 18.15 21.48
CA ASN A 153 15.83 19.50 22.00
C ASN A 153 17.00 20.51 22.01
N SER A 154 18.13 20.21 21.33
CA SER A 154 19.26 21.15 21.25
C SER A 154 18.98 22.34 20.33
N GLY A 155 18.00 22.23 19.43
CA GLY A 155 17.67 23.23 18.41
C GLY A 155 18.77 23.40 17.34
N GLY A 156 18.62 24.40 16.47
CA GLY A 156 19.56 24.63 15.36
C GLY A 156 19.35 23.70 14.19
N TYR A 157 20.36 23.59 13.32
CA TYR A 157 20.41 22.62 12.25
C TYR A 157 21.75 21.90 12.20
N TRP A 158 21.76 20.74 11.58
CA TRP A 158 22.91 19.85 11.47
C TRP A 158 23.24 19.60 10.00
N THR A 159 24.44 19.14 9.70
CA THR A 159 24.83 18.70 8.38
C THR A 159 24.79 17.17 8.33
N ALA A 160 23.96 16.58 7.47
CA ALA A 160 24.00 15.15 7.18
C ALA A 160 24.70 14.91 5.87
N GLU A 161 25.41 13.78 5.75
CA GLU A 161 26.19 13.42 4.59
C GLU A 161 25.85 11.98 4.16
N HIS A 162 25.80 11.77 2.85
CA HIS A 162 25.70 10.45 2.23
C HIS A 162 26.39 10.47 0.86
N ALA A 163 27.25 9.48 0.61
CA ALA A 163 27.97 9.31 -0.66
C ALA A 163 28.70 10.56 -1.17
N GLY A 164 29.32 11.35 -0.26
CA GLY A 164 30.07 12.57 -0.60
C GLY A 164 29.20 13.80 -0.88
N LYS A 165 27.88 13.72 -0.66
CA LYS A 165 26.94 14.84 -0.74
C LYS A 165 26.41 15.17 0.64
N SER A 166 26.30 16.46 0.94
CA SER A 166 25.81 16.92 2.24
C SER A 166 24.61 17.86 2.10
N ILE A 167 23.72 17.80 3.09
CA ILE A 167 22.50 18.60 3.17
C ILE A 167 22.29 19.11 4.60
N SER A 168 21.71 20.29 4.75
CA SER A 168 21.33 20.81 6.07
C SER A 168 20.05 20.12 6.56
N ILE A 169 20.04 19.68 7.82
CA ILE A 169 18.90 19.00 8.44
C ILE A 169 18.40 19.77 9.66
N PHE A 170 17.14 20.14 9.64
CA PHE A 170 16.45 20.74 10.76
C PHE A 170 15.70 19.66 11.56
N PRO A 171 16.08 19.41 12.84
CA PRO A 171 15.28 18.59 13.74
C PRO A 171 13.98 19.32 14.08
N SER A 172 12.83 18.68 13.86
CA SER A 172 11.53 19.28 14.17
C SER A 172 10.82 18.57 15.32
N ILE A 173 10.11 19.36 16.12
CA ILE A 173 9.21 18.85 17.14
C ILE A 173 7.81 18.83 16.55
N SER A 174 7.26 17.64 16.35
CA SER A 174 5.96 17.48 15.72
C SER A 174 4.82 17.66 16.71
N ILE A 175 3.82 18.45 16.32
CA ILE A 175 2.56 18.69 17.03
C ILE A 175 1.43 18.27 16.11
N HIS A 176 0.59 17.35 16.55
CA HIS A 176 -0.64 16.99 15.83
C HIS A 176 -1.80 17.86 16.32
N GLN A 177 -2.76 18.13 15.44
CA GLN A 177 -3.97 18.92 15.78
C GLN A 177 -4.72 18.39 17.02
N THR A 178 -4.65 17.09 17.29
CA THR A 178 -5.30 16.43 18.42
C THR A 178 -4.55 16.57 19.74
N SER A 179 -3.26 16.94 19.68
CA SER A 179 -2.34 17.09 20.82
C SER A 179 -1.72 18.49 20.88
N ALA A 180 -2.31 19.46 20.18
CA ALA A 180 -1.82 20.84 20.18
C ALA A 180 -1.93 21.45 21.58
N PRO A 181 -0.84 22.09 22.09
CA PRO A 181 -0.81 22.65 23.43
C PRO A 181 -1.80 23.81 23.59
N ALA A 182 -2.43 23.88 24.75
CA ALA A 182 -3.34 24.98 25.12
C ALA A 182 -2.57 26.25 25.49
N ASP A 183 -1.34 26.13 26.00
CA ASP A 183 -0.42 27.23 26.29
C ASP A 183 0.88 26.99 25.50
N MET A 184 1.07 27.78 24.48
CA MET A 184 2.21 27.66 23.56
C MET A 184 3.51 28.15 24.20
N ILE A 185 3.47 29.21 25.00
CA ILE A 185 4.66 29.79 25.61
C ILE A 185 5.19 28.87 26.70
N ASP A 186 4.33 28.41 27.61
CA ASP A 186 4.70 27.45 28.66
C ASP A 186 5.27 26.16 28.03
N TRP A 187 4.69 25.69 26.93
CA TRP A 187 5.18 24.52 26.22
C TRP A 187 6.60 24.73 25.62
N ILE A 188 6.85 25.89 24.97
CA ILE A 188 8.19 26.26 24.47
C ILE A 188 9.19 26.35 25.62
N GLU A 189 8.81 26.97 26.75
CA GLU A 189 9.69 27.09 27.92
C GLU A 189 10.03 25.71 28.51
N LYS A 190 9.08 24.78 28.57
CA LYS A 190 9.34 23.40 29.00
C LYS A 190 10.32 22.67 28.08
N ILE A 191 10.20 22.85 26.77
CA ILE A 191 11.16 22.29 25.80
C ILE A 191 12.54 22.92 26.03
N ASN A 192 12.63 24.23 26.23
CA ASN A 192 13.90 24.88 26.48
C ASN A 192 14.57 24.42 27.77
N LYS A 193 13.80 24.14 28.83
CA LYS A 193 14.31 23.60 30.10
C LYS A 193 14.78 22.15 29.97
N SER A 194 14.19 21.36 29.09
CA SER A 194 14.58 19.97 28.86
C SER A 194 15.84 19.81 27.99
N GLY A 195 16.25 20.84 27.30
CA GLY A 195 17.44 20.84 26.44
C GLY A 195 18.74 21.09 27.21
N SER A 196 19.82 20.45 26.76
CA SER A 196 21.11 20.41 27.47
C SER A 196 21.96 21.69 27.46
N ALA A 197 21.52 22.79 26.85
CA ALA A 197 22.39 23.95 26.66
C ALA A 197 21.80 25.26 27.15
N ALA A 198 22.62 26.00 27.84
CA ALA A 198 22.40 27.35 28.36
C ALA A 198 22.50 28.47 27.29
N GLU A 199 22.24 28.20 26.02
CA GLU A 199 22.46 29.15 24.94
C GLU A 199 21.14 29.81 24.50
N ASN A 200 21.06 31.10 24.68
CA ASN A 200 19.97 31.99 24.22
C ASN A 200 19.89 32.13 22.68
N ASP A 201 20.65 31.34 21.93
CA ASP A 201 20.82 31.40 20.44
C ASP A 201 20.20 30.16 19.75
N ARG A 202 19.11 29.63 20.29
CA ARG A 202 18.51 28.41 19.77
C ARG A 202 17.46 28.71 18.70
N LEU A 203 17.64 28.14 17.53
CA LEU A 203 16.57 27.95 16.55
C LEU A 203 15.73 26.73 16.96
N LEU A 204 14.47 26.93 17.27
CA LEU A 204 13.50 25.85 17.49
C LEU A 204 12.64 25.66 16.26
N THR A 205 12.55 24.44 15.71
CA THR A 205 11.67 24.11 14.60
C THR A 205 10.44 23.36 15.11
N ILE A 206 9.27 23.97 15.01
CA ILE A 206 7.99 23.42 15.42
C ILE A 206 7.22 23.02 14.17
N HIS A 207 6.83 21.75 14.08
CA HIS A 207 6.14 21.18 12.95
C HIS A 207 4.70 20.82 13.31
N TYR A 208 3.74 21.60 12.81
CA TYR A 208 2.31 21.40 13.05
C TYR A 208 1.65 20.63 11.91
N LEU A 209 1.13 19.44 12.24
CA LEU A 209 0.43 18.56 11.31
C LEU A 209 -1.08 18.62 11.55
N PHE A 210 -1.85 18.84 10.50
CA PHE A 210 -3.31 18.88 10.57
C PHE A 210 -3.98 18.33 9.32
N SER A 211 -5.19 17.78 9.50
CA SER A 211 -5.97 17.19 8.41
C SER A 211 -6.67 18.25 7.57
N LEU A 212 -6.66 18.05 6.24
CA LEU A 212 -7.50 18.78 5.29
C LEU A 212 -8.94 18.25 5.22
N ASP A 213 -9.29 17.22 5.99
CA ASP A 213 -10.62 16.62 5.98
C ASP A 213 -11.66 17.62 6.55
N PRO A 214 -12.69 18.01 5.77
CA PRO A 214 -13.71 18.97 6.22
C PRO A 214 -14.48 18.53 7.45
N LEU A 215 -14.60 17.26 7.74
CA LEU A 215 -15.31 16.75 8.92
C LEU A 215 -14.60 16.99 10.25
N ARG A 216 -13.33 17.41 10.22
CA ARG A 216 -12.50 17.68 11.42
C ARG A 216 -12.13 19.17 11.63
N GLU A 217 -12.86 20.08 11.14
CA GLU A 217 -12.50 21.35 10.53
C GLU A 217 -12.26 22.59 11.36
N ALA A 218 -12.78 22.71 12.54
CA ALA A 218 -12.69 24.02 13.22
C ALA A 218 -11.38 24.21 14.02
N GLY A 219 -10.80 23.10 14.49
CA GLY A 219 -9.65 23.11 15.40
C GLY A 219 -8.33 23.62 14.82
N PRO A 220 -7.89 23.17 13.62
CA PRO A 220 -6.55 23.45 13.10
C PRO A 220 -6.28 24.94 12.89
N TYR A 221 -7.19 25.61 12.22
CA TYR A 221 -7.03 27.05 11.91
C TYR A 221 -7.20 27.94 13.13
N ARG A 222 -8.07 27.55 14.08
CA ARG A 222 -8.20 28.24 15.37
C ARG A 222 -6.93 28.16 16.17
N TRP A 223 -6.29 26.99 16.18
CA TRP A 223 -5.01 26.84 16.88
C TRP A 223 -3.89 27.64 16.21
N LEU A 224 -3.83 27.69 14.87
CA LEU A 224 -2.87 28.53 14.15
C LEU A 224 -3.03 30.00 14.48
N ARG A 225 -4.25 30.53 14.58
CA ARG A 225 -4.52 31.91 14.99
C ARG A 225 -4.13 32.13 16.44
N PHE A 226 -4.45 31.20 17.34
CA PHE A 226 -4.01 31.27 18.74
C PHE A 226 -2.49 31.32 18.83
N MET A 227 -1.78 30.43 18.18
CA MET A 227 -0.32 30.39 18.13
C MET A 227 0.27 31.70 17.60
N ALA A 228 -0.26 32.22 16.49
CA ALA A 228 0.20 33.48 15.90
C ALA A 228 -0.02 34.66 16.86
N SER A 229 -1.17 34.72 17.52
CA SER A 229 -1.48 35.74 18.52
C SER A 229 -0.53 35.69 19.72
N GLU A 230 -0.22 34.49 20.22
CA GLU A 230 0.71 34.34 21.34
C GLU A 230 2.14 34.79 20.96
N LEU A 231 2.60 34.42 19.77
CA LEU A 231 3.91 34.88 19.28
C LEU A 231 3.96 36.39 19.09
N ASP A 232 2.89 36.99 18.56
CA ASP A 232 2.82 38.44 18.34
C ASP A 232 2.92 39.24 19.67
N LYS A 233 2.29 38.73 20.73
CA LYS A 233 2.42 39.30 22.08
C LYS A 233 3.83 39.19 22.67
N HIS A 234 4.63 38.23 22.20
CA HIS A 234 5.93 37.88 22.76
C HIS A 234 7.11 38.15 21.81
N LEU A 235 6.95 39.05 20.82
CA LEU A 235 7.99 39.38 19.83
C LEU A 235 9.28 39.93 20.44
N LEU A 236 9.25 40.42 21.68
CA LEU A 236 10.46 40.83 22.40
C LEU A 236 11.34 39.63 22.79
N ASN A 237 10.74 38.46 23.01
CA ASN A 237 11.41 37.22 23.43
C ASN A 237 11.65 36.26 22.27
N TYR A 238 10.75 36.22 21.28
CA TYR A 238 10.74 35.28 20.20
C TYR A 238 10.77 35.96 18.82
N GLN A 239 11.55 35.39 17.89
CA GLN A 239 11.65 35.85 16.53
C GLN A 239 11.17 34.77 15.58
N PRO A 240 9.98 34.88 14.96
CA PRO A 240 9.54 33.97 13.92
C PRO A 240 10.42 34.13 12.68
N VAL A 241 10.85 32.97 12.09
CA VAL A 241 11.66 32.93 10.86
C VAL A 241 11.19 31.83 9.93
N ARG A 242 11.47 31.96 8.63
CA ARG A 242 11.38 30.87 7.69
C ARG A 242 12.63 29.99 7.80
N LEU A 243 12.54 28.72 7.46
CA LEU A 243 13.68 27.79 7.52
C LEU A 243 14.80 28.17 6.54
N CYS A 244 14.46 28.66 5.34
CA CYS A 244 15.45 29.18 4.39
C CYS A 244 16.24 30.38 4.93
N ASP A 245 15.62 31.27 5.70
CA ASP A 245 16.30 32.40 6.32
C ASP A 245 17.20 31.94 7.48
N ALA A 246 16.75 30.92 8.22
CA ALA A 246 17.52 30.36 9.33
C ALA A 246 18.86 29.74 8.89
N ILE A 247 18.93 29.12 7.72
CA ILE A 247 20.20 28.61 7.14
C ILE A 247 21.20 29.75 6.94
N ASN A 248 20.73 30.89 6.43
CA ASN A 248 21.60 32.03 6.12
C ASN A 248 22.04 32.81 7.36
N SER A 249 21.27 32.74 8.42
CA SER A 249 21.50 33.52 9.66
C SER A 249 22.12 32.71 10.80
N SER A 250 22.23 31.39 10.68
CA SER A 250 22.74 30.50 11.72
C SER A 250 23.88 29.62 11.16
N GLN A 251 24.71 29.08 12.05
CA GLN A 251 25.73 28.09 11.68
C GLN A 251 25.26 26.67 11.95
N SER A 252 25.73 25.72 11.15
CA SER A 252 25.54 24.28 11.42
C SER A 252 26.19 23.92 12.75
N ARG A 253 25.51 23.09 13.53
CA ARG A 253 26.04 22.52 14.78
C ARG A 253 27.05 21.38 14.56
N GLY A 254 27.35 21.07 13.31
CA GLY A 254 28.29 20.03 12.91
C GLY A 254 27.65 18.91 12.11
N PHE A 255 28.42 17.88 11.87
CA PHE A 255 27.96 16.69 11.15
C PHE A 255 27.22 15.74 12.07
N GLN A 256 26.09 15.22 11.60
CA GLN A 256 25.29 14.23 12.30
C GLN A 256 24.76 13.17 11.34
N TYR A 257 24.99 11.91 11.64
CA TYR A 257 24.31 10.82 10.94
C TYR A 257 22.86 10.74 11.41
N ILE A 258 21.93 10.78 10.46
CA ILE A 258 20.50 10.64 10.71
C ILE A 258 20.08 9.28 10.12
N PRO A 259 19.70 8.30 10.95
CA PRO A 259 19.30 6.98 10.46
C PRO A 259 17.98 7.04 9.70
N SER A 260 17.69 5.96 8.95
CA SER A 260 16.38 5.77 8.34
C SER A 260 15.27 5.80 9.39
N SER A 261 14.12 6.34 9.00
CA SER A 261 12.95 6.42 9.89
C SER A 261 12.43 5.06 10.29
N MET A 262 11.95 4.98 11.52
CA MET A 262 11.25 3.82 12.07
C MET A 262 9.78 4.14 12.28
N VAL A 263 8.92 3.14 12.15
CA VAL A 263 7.52 3.24 12.56
C VAL A 263 7.50 3.10 14.09
N THR A 264 7.17 4.19 14.77
CA THR A 264 6.82 4.12 16.20
C THR A 264 5.40 3.60 16.30
N GLU A 265 5.23 2.36 16.70
CA GLU A 265 3.90 1.82 16.95
C GLU A 265 3.32 2.48 18.20
N ALA A 266 2.10 2.97 18.08
CA ALA A 266 1.32 3.57 19.18
C ALA A 266 1.01 2.58 20.33
N HIS A 267 1.56 1.37 20.32
CA HIS A 267 1.22 0.24 21.18
C HIS A 267 2.43 -0.44 21.85
N GLY A 268 3.56 0.25 22.01
CA GLY A 268 4.64 -0.22 22.90
C GLY A 268 5.47 -1.39 22.36
N GLN A 269 5.41 -1.69 21.08
CA GLN A 269 6.32 -2.64 20.43
C GLN A 269 7.57 -1.91 19.91
N ALA A 270 8.69 -2.65 19.80
CA ALA A 270 9.96 -2.08 19.38
C ALA A 270 9.88 -1.34 18.05
N ASP A 271 10.55 -0.21 17.94
CA ASP A 271 10.69 0.59 16.73
C ASP A 271 11.13 -0.29 15.56
N ARG A 272 10.34 -0.26 14.47
CA ARG A 272 10.62 -1.05 13.28
C ARG A 272 10.86 -0.16 12.08
N HIS A 273 11.88 -0.50 11.32
CA HIS A 273 12.11 0.11 10.03
C HIS A 273 10.91 -0.14 9.08
N PHE A 274 10.53 0.85 8.27
CA PHE A 274 9.42 0.73 7.32
C PHE A 274 9.53 -0.49 6.39
N LEU A 275 10.74 -0.89 5.99
CA LEU A 275 10.96 -2.10 5.19
C LEU A 275 10.53 -3.39 5.91
N ASN A 276 10.62 -3.45 7.25
CA ASN A 276 10.17 -4.62 7.99
C ASN A 276 8.67 -4.87 7.82
N TYR A 277 7.89 -3.80 7.66
CA TYR A 277 6.46 -3.92 7.31
C TYR A 277 6.25 -4.64 5.98
N LEU A 278 7.03 -4.32 4.94
CA LEU A 278 6.95 -5.02 3.65
C LEU A 278 7.26 -6.51 3.77
N TYR A 279 8.26 -6.85 4.58
CA TYR A 279 8.68 -8.24 4.75
C TYR A 279 7.72 -9.03 5.66
N SER A 280 6.96 -8.36 6.50
CA SER A 280 5.94 -8.99 7.35
C SER A 280 4.58 -9.16 6.66
N CYS A 281 4.34 -8.45 5.55
CA CYS A 281 3.08 -8.47 4.81
C CYS A 281 3.28 -8.85 3.34
N ASP A 282 3.01 -10.10 2.98
CA ASP A 282 3.18 -10.62 1.61
C ASP A 282 2.51 -9.74 0.55
N GLN A 283 1.28 -9.25 0.82
CA GLN A 283 0.53 -8.44 -0.15
C GLN A 283 1.13 -7.05 -0.33
N ALA A 284 1.72 -6.45 0.71
CA ALA A 284 2.43 -5.19 0.59
C ALA A 284 3.70 -5.37 -0.25
N GLY A 285 4.43 -6.47 -0.05
CA GLY A 285 5.57 -6.84 -0.89
C GLY A 285 5.17 -7.08 -2.35
N ILE A 286 4.04 -7.74 -2.62
CA ILE A 286 3.51 -7.96 -3.97
C ILE A 286 3.15 -6.62 -4.63
N LEU A 287 2.48 -5.70 -3.90
CA LEU A 287 2.12 -4.38 -4.42
C LEU A 287 3.36 -3.56 -4.78
N GLN A 288 4.33 -3.51 -3.87
CA GLN A 288 5.61 -2.82 -4.10
C GLN A 288 6.34 -3.41 -5.31
N ARG A 289 6.39 -4.74 -5.42
CA ARG A 289 7.05 -5.40 -6.55
C ARG A 289 6.34 -5.10 -7.88
N LYS A 290 5.01 -5.06 -7.87
CA LYS A 290 4.23 -4.69 -9.06
C LYS A 290 4.49 -3.23 -9.46
N LEU A 291 4.60 -2.32 -8.49
CA LEU A 291 4.97 -0.92 -8.74
C LEU A 291 6.34 -0.81 -9.43
N VAL A 292 7.34 -1.55 -8.94
CA VAL A 292 8.68 -1.60 -9.56
C VAL A 292 8.62 -2.16 -10.99
N ASP A 293 7.91 -3.27 -11.19
CA ASP A 293 7.80 -3.91 -12.51
C ASP A 293 7.11 -3.00 -13.54
N VAL A 294 6.02 -2.35 -13.15
CA VAL A 294 5.29 -1.39 -14.02
C VAL A 294 6.15 -0.16 -14.32
N HIS A 295 6.91 0.35 -13.35
CA HIS A 295 7.84 1.45 -13.56
C HIS A 295 8.95 1.06 -14.57
N ASP A 296 9.54 -0.12 -14.41
CA ASP A 296 10.57 -0.62 -15.33
C ASP A 296 10.03 -0.78 -16.76
N GLN A 297 8.82 -1.33 -16.89
CA GLN A 297 8.14 -1.45 -18.20
C GLN A 297 7.91 -0.08 -18.85
N LEU A 298 7.47 0.94 -18.08
CA LEU A 298 7.30 2.31 -18.58
C LEU A 298 8.63 2.96 -18.98
N THR A 299 9.71 2.64 -18.28
CA THR A 299 11.05 3.20 -18.57
C THR A 299 11.59 2.68 -19.90
N LEU A 300 11.24 1.47 -20.29
CA LEU A 300 11.61 0.88 -21.59
C LEU A 300 10.82 1.48 -22.77
N GLN A 301 9.73 2.21 -22.53
CA GLN A 301 8.83 2.79 -23.56
C GLN A 301 9.16 4.27 -23.84
N THR A 302 10.33 4.55 -24.39
CA THR A 302 10.82 5.94 -24.55
C THR A 302 10.04 6.80 -25.57
N ASN A 303 9.26 6.21 -26.48
CA ASN A 303 8.73 6.91 -27.66
C ASN A 303 7.19 7.09 -27.69
N GLN A 304 6.48 6.77 -26.61
CA GLN A 304 5.01 6.90 -26.61
C GLN A 304 4.55 8.21 -25.97
N LYS A 305 3.70 8.96 -26.66
CA LYS A 305 3.09 10.21 -26.16
C LYS A 305 2.29 10.03 -24.86
N THR A 306 1.86 8.80 -24.55
CA THR A 306 1.08 8.46 -23.37
C THR A 306 1.93 8.22 -22.11
N VAL A 307 3.23 7.94 -22.25
CA VAL A 307 4.13 7.60 -21.13
C VAL A 307 4.15 8.65 -20.01
N PRO A 308 4.22 9.97 -20.28
CA PRO A 308 4.21 10.97 -19.21
C PRO A 308 2.93 10.94 -18.35
N ALA A 309 1.77 10.73 -18.97
CA ALA A 309 0.50 10.65 -18.26
C ALA A 309 0.40 9.37 -17.41
N LEU A 310 0.91 8.25 -17.92
CA LEU A 310 0.98 6.99 -17.17
C LEU A 310 1.97 7.07 -16.00
N ARG A 311 3.13 7.73 -16.17
CA ARG A 311 4.07 8.01 -15.07
C ARG A 311 3.44 8.85 -13.96
N LYS A 312 2.69 9.88 -14.34
CA LYS A 312 1.96 10.71 -13.37
C LYS A 312 0.99 9.87 -12.52
N GLN A 313 0.37 8.82 -13.08
CA GLN A 313 -0.46 7.89 -12.30
C GLN A 313 0.38 7.09 -11.29
N LEU A 314 1.61 6.68 -11.63
CA LEU A 314 2.50 6.00 -10.67
C LEU A 314 2.85 6.88 -9.47
N PHE A 315 2.95 8.21 -9.63
CA PHE A 315 3.19 9.12 -8.51
C PHE A 315 2.07 9.05 -7.46
N PHE A 316 0.83 8.83 -7.87
CA PHE A 316 -0.27 8.64 -6.92
C PHE A 316 -0.29 7.26 -6.27
N ILE A 317 0.26 6.22 -6.94
CA ILE A 317 0.34 4.87 -6.38
C ILE A 317 1.42 4.79 -5.30
N GLN A 318 2.55 5.48 -5.49
CA GLN A 318 3.63 5.52 -4.49
C GLN A 318 3.36 6.43 -3.29
N ASP A 319 2.21 7.12 -3.26
CA ASP A 319 1.83 8.01 -2.16
C ASP A 319 1.75 7.23 -0.84
N ILE A 320 2.41 7.76 0.20
CA ILE A 320 2.49 7.12 1.51
C ILE A 320 1.11 6.90 2.14
N ASN A 321 0.14 7.78 1.89
CA ASN A 321 -1.22 7.64 2.37
C ASN A 321 -1.95 6.42 1.81
N ARG A 322 -1.45 5.83 0.71
CA ARG A 322 -2.00 4.61 0.10
C ARG A 322 -1.24 3.36 0.46
N LEU A 323 0.07 3.49 0.66
CA LEU A 323 0.95 2.35 0.90
C LEU A 323 1.17 2.08 2.39
N PHE A 324 1.09 3.11 3.24
CA PHE A 324 1.27 2.95 4.68
C PHE A 324 0.02 2.34 5.34
N PRO A 325 0.17 1.39 6.27
CA PRO A 325 -0.95 0.75 6.96
C PRO A 325 -1.52 1.66 8.04
N GLY A 326 -2.37 2.61 7.65
CA GLY A 326 -3.12 3.43 8.59
C GLY A 326 -4.42 2.76 9.07
N ARG A 327 -4.97 3.21 10.19
CA ARG A 327 -6.27 2.72 10.69
C ARG A 327 -7.44 3.09 9.78
N GLU A 328 -7.37 4.24 9.13
CA GLU A 328 -8.45 4.83 8.33
C GLU A 328 -8.05 5.06 6.86
N SER A 329 -6.85 4.62 6.45
CA SER A 329 -6.33 4.83 5.10
C SER A 329 -5.21 3.84 4.78
N GLY A 330 -4.86 3.77 3.53
CA GLY A 330 -3.69 3.06 3.06
C GLY A 330 -3.93 1.58 2.81
N PHE A 331 -2.85 0.82 2.80
CA PHE A 331 -2.82 -0.56 2.34
C PHE A 331 -3.80 -1.50 3.08
N THR A 332 -4.09 -1.25 4.34
CA THR A 332 -5.04 -2.05 5.13
C THR A 332 -6.48 -1.94 4.63
N LEU A 333 -6.84 -0.85 3.96
CA LEU A 333 -8.17 -0.70 3.38
C LEU A 333 -8.26 -1.42 2.03
N VAL A 334 -9.32 -2.22 1.85
CA VAL A 334 -9.61 -2.91 0.59
C VAL A 334 -9.68 -1.92 -0.57
N SER A 335 -10.37 -0.79 -0.39
CA SER A 335 -10.54 0.25 -1.41
C SER A 335 -9.20 0.82 -1.90
N ASP A 336 -8.30 1.19 -1.00
CA ASP A 336 -6.98 1.77 -1.36
C ASP A 336 -6.08 0.73 -2.04
N ARG A 337 -6.09 -0.49 -1.52
CA ARG A 337 -5.34 -1.62 -2.08
C ARG A 337 -5.83 -1.95 -3.49
N MET A 338 -7.15 -2.08 -3.69
CA MET A 338 -7.74 -2.36 -4.99
C MET A 338 -7.56 -1.22 -5.98
N TRP A 339 -7.64 0.02 -5.53
CA TRP A 339 -7.36 1.17 -6.38
C TRP A 339 -5.90 1.14 -6.88
N SER A 340 -4.94 0.88 -5.98
CA SER A 340 -3.51 0.83 -6.33
C SER A 340 -3.20 -0.29 -7.33
N PHE A 341 -3.70 -1.50 -7.10
CA PHE A 341 -3.59 -2.59 -8.07
C PHE A 341 -4.30 -2.27 -9.38
N GLY A 342 -5.50 -1.72 -9.31
CA GLY A 342 -6.30 -1.37 -10.49
C GLY A 342 -5.58 -0.39 -11.41
N LYS A 343 -4.98 0.66 -10.85
CA LYS A 343 -4.19 1.62 -11.63
C LYS A 343 -2.97 1.01 -12.30
N MET A 344 -2.27 0.11 -11.61
CA MET A 344 -1.15 -0.62 -12.22
C MET A 344 -1.60 -1.56 -13.33
N ILE A 345 -2.74 -2.24 -13.16
CA ILE A 345 -3.34 -3.08 -14.20
C ILE A 345 -3.75 -2.26 -15.42
N ASP A 346 -4.30 -1.05 -15.23
CA ASP A 346 -4.63 -0.13 -16.32
C ASP A 346 -3.39 0.28 -17.12
N ILE A 347 -2.29 0.62 -16.42
CA ILE A 347 -1.02 0.97 -17.04
C ILE A 347 -0.47 -0.20 -17.84
N GLU A 348 -0.36 -1.39 -17.22
CA GLU A 348 0.10 -2.61 -17.92
C GLU A 348 -0.76 -2.95 -19.13
N SER A 349 -2.08 -2.84 -19.01
CA SER A 349 -3.01 -3.10 -20.12
C SER A 349 -2.81 -2.12 -21.27
N SER A 350 -2.52 -0.85 -20.96
CA SER A 350 -2.22 0.18 -21.96
C SER A 350 -0.89 -0.11 -22.68
N LEU A 351 0.12 -0.60 -21.96
CA LEU A 351 1.41 -0.97 -22.55
C LEU A 351 1.29 -2.24 -23.41
N ASP A 352 0.59 -3.25 -22.93
CA ASP A 352 0.42 -4.53 -23.64
C ASP A 352 -0.47 -4.39 -24.90
N ALA A 353 -1.41 -3.43 -24.95
CA ALA A 353 -2.28 -3.20 -26.11
C ALA A 353 -1.49 -2.95 -27.40
N HIS A 354 -0.24 -2.49 -27.29
CA HIS A 354 0.64 -2.21 -28.41
C HIS A 354 1.61 -3.37 -28.73
N GLN A 355 1.68 -4.41 -27.89
CA GLN A 355 2.71 -5.46 -27.98
C GLN A 355 2.18 -6.90 -27.82
N ALA A 356 0.90 -7.09 -27.50
CA ALA A 356 0.38 -8.41 -27.17
C ALA A 356 0.30 -9.33 -28.41
N PRO A 357 0.95 -10.51 -28.41
CA PRO A 357 0.71 -11.51 -29.43
C PRO A 357 -0.74 -12.02 -29.36
N GLU A 358 -1.33 -12.29 -30.52
CA GLU A 358 -2.74 -12.74 -30.62
C GLU A 358 -3.13 -14.00 -29.82
N GLY A 359 -2.17 -14.76 -29.29
CA GLY A 359 -2.39 -16.07 -28.66
C GLY A 359 -2.30 -16.13 -27.13
N GLY A 360 -1.91 -15.03 -26.48
CA GLY A 360 -1.50 -15.03 -25.07
C GLY A 360 0.02 -15.09 -24.93
N LYS A 361 0.53 -14.71 -23.74
CA LYS A 361 1.96 -14.59 -23.44
C LYS A 361 2.32 -15.38 -22.21
N ILE A 362 3.47 -16.06 -22.26
CA ILE A 362 4.12 -16.67 -21.11
C ILE A 362 5.40 -15.87 -20.83
N GLN A 363 5.57 -15.47 -19.60
CA GLN A 363 6.82 -14.92 -19.08
C GLN A 363 7.33 -15.80 -17.95
N VAL A 364 8.63 -16.08 -17.94
CA VAL A 364 9.32 -16.73 -16.82
C VAL A 364 10.43 -15.77 -16.42
N THR A 365 10.28 -15.14 -15.26
CA THR A 365 11.18 -14.05 -14.84
C THR A 365 11.45 -14.15 -13.34
N ASP A 366 12.55 -13.57 -12.91
CA ASP A 366 12.84 -13.34 -11.50
C ASP A 366 12.05 -12.12 -11.02
N TYR A 367 10.75 -12.31 -10.82
CA TYR A 367 9.82 -11.23 -10.49
C TYR A 367 10.13 -10.59 -9.12
N PHE A 368 10.48 -11.39 -8.13
CA PHE A 368 10.82 -10.91 -6.78
C PHE A 368 12.28 -10.46 -6.63
N ARG A 369 13.13 -10.67 -7.66
CA ARG A 369 14.57 -10.39 -7.64
C ARG A 369 15.30 -11.09 -6.49
N ASP A 370 14.86 -12.30 -6.18
CA ASP A 370 15.42 -13.19 -5.16
C ASP A 370 16.16 -14.40 -5.76
N GLY A 371 16.38 -14.40 -7.10
CA GLY A 371 16.94 -15.49 -7.86
C GLY A 371 15.90 -16.56 -8.22
N GLY A 372 14.67 -16.43 -7.76
CA GLY A 372 13.57 -17.33 -8.05
C GLY A 372 12.86 -17.02 -9.36
N LYS A 373 12.28 -18.04 -9.99
CA LYS A 373 11.49 -17.85 -11.20
C LYS A 373 10.00 -17.81 -10.87
N THR A 374 9.32 -16.79 -11.37
CA THR A 374 7.86 -16.67 -11.37
C THR A 374 7.36 -16.96 -12.78
N VAL A 375 6.31 -17.75 -12.89
CA VAL A 375 5.62 -18.00 -14.16
C VAL A 375 4.43 -17.03 -14.26
N ILE A 376 4.40 -16.24 -15.33
CA ILE A 376 3.32 -15.29 -15.59
C ILE A 376 2.61 -15.71 -16.87
N LEU A 377 1.32 -16.00 -16.76
CA LEU A 377 0.45 -16.26 -17.91
C LEU A 377 -0.41 -15.02 -18.15
N SER A 378 -0.50 -14.56 -19.38
CA SER A 378 -1.35 -13.42 -19.71
C SER A 378 -2.04 -13.57 -21.06
N ASN A 379 -3.24 -13.00 -21.15
CA ASN A 379 -3.97 -12.76 -22.39
C ASN A 379 -4.61 -11.36 -22.34
N LYS A 380 -5.50 -11.04 -23.26
CA LYS A 380 -6.19 -9.75 -23.31
C LYS A 380 -6.98 -9.43 -22.02
N HIS A 381 -7.55 -10.43 -21.35
CA HIS A 381 -8.50 -10.28 -20.25
C HIS A 381 -7.92 -10.57 -18.86
N LEU A 382 -6.92 -11.48 -18.78
CA LEU A 382 -6.38 -12.00 -17.54
C LEU A 382 -4.85 -11.95 -17.55
N LYS A 383 -4.26 -11.67 -16.36
CA LYS A 383 -2.82 -11.84 -16.09
C LYS A 383 -2.65 -12.53 -14.75
N VAL A 384 -1.96 -13.67 -14.72
CA VAL A 384 -1.88 -14.57 -13.59
C VAL A 384 -0.43 -14.81 -13.22
N TYR A 385 -0.09 -14.59 -11.95
CA TYR A 385 1.28 -14.73 -11.44
C TYR A 385 1.37 -15.93 -10.52
N ILE A 386 2.26 -16.86 -10.85
CA ILE A 386 2.35 -18.20 -10.24
C ILE A 386 3.72 -18.37 -9.60
N ASP A 387 3.74 -18.63 -8.29
CA ASP A 387 4.95 -18.99 -7.55
C ASP A 387 5.10 -20.51 -7.46
N HIS A 388 5.87 -21.09 -8.39
CA HIS A 388 6.11 -22.53 -8.39
C HIS A 388 6.94 -23.02 -7.20
N LYS A 389 7.71 -22.13 -6.52
CA LYS A 389 8.51 -22.46 -5.33
C LYS A 389 7.65 -22.62 -4.08
N LYS A 390 6.54 -21.92 -4.01
CA LYS A 390 5.57 -22.01 -2.92
C LYS A 390 4.33 -22.78 -3.35
N GLY A 391 4.46 -24.09 -3.52
CA GLY A 391 3.33 -24.97 -3.84
C GLY A 391 2.65 -24.67 -5.18
N GLY A 392 3.22 -23.90 -6.09
CA GLY A 392 2.57 -23.48 -7.34
C GLY A 392 1.31 -22.65 -7.09
N GLN A 393 1.34 -21.77 -6.10
CA GLN A 393 0.25 -20.87 -5.74
C GLN A 393 0.18 -19.68 -6.68
N ILE A 394 -1.02 -19.09 -6.79
CA ILE A 394 -1.23 -17.83 -7.51
C ILE A 394 -1.27 -16.70 -6.48
N PHE A 395 -0.33 -15.77 -6.57
CA PHE A 395 -0.24 -14.65 -5.65
C PHE A 395 -0.82 -13.34 -6.21
N SER A 396 -1.07 -13.27 -7.52
CA SER A 396 -1.77 -12.17 -8.18
C SER A 396 -2.62 -12.71 -9.32
N PHE A 397 -3.88 -12.33 -9.35
CA PHE A 397 -4.83 -12.70 -10.40
C PHE A 397 -5.54 -11.42 -10.88
N ASP A 398 -5.04 -10.87 -11.98
CA ASP A 398 -5.51 -9.61 -12.51
C ASP A 398 -6.59 -9.83 -13.55
N HIS A 399 -7.78 -9.29 -13.29
CA HIS A 399 -8.86 -9.18 -14.26
C HIS A 399 -8.77 -7.81 -14.94
N ARG A 400 -8.21 -7.75 -16.13
CA ARG A 400 -7.87 -6.53 -16.86
C ARG A 400 -9.08 -5.69 -17.25
N ASP A 401 -10.17 -6.32 -17.65
CA ASP A 401 -11.39 -5.62 -18.09
C ASP A 401 -12.08 -4.80 -16.98
N ARG A 402 -11.74 -5.04 -15.72
CA ARG A 402 -12.27 -4.32 -14.56
C ARG A 402 -11.17 -3.73 -13.69
N SER A 403 -9.92 -3.91 -14.10
CA SER A 403 -8.76 -3.43 -13.35
C SER A 403 -8.77 -3.88 -11.89
N LEU A 404 -9.06 -5.17 -11.66
CA LEU A 404 -9.18 -5.77 -10.35
C LEU A 404 -8.11 -6.84 -10.14
N ASN A 405 -7.38 -6.79 -9.06
CA ASN A 405 -6.60 -7.93 -8.58
C ASN A 405 -7.47 -8.73 -7.58
N LEU A 406 -7.93 -9.90 -8.01
CA LEU A 406 -8.83 -10.73 -7.21
C LEU A 406 -8.12 -11.53 -6.11
N ALA A 407 -6.78 -11.66 -6.17
CA ALA A 407 -5.95 -12.41 -5.21
C ALA A 407 -5.17 -11.49 -4.24
N SER A 408 -5.61 -10.26 -4.02
CA SER A 408 -4.94 -9.29 -3.14
C SER A 408 -5.52 -9.24 -1.72
N ALA A 409 -6.06 -10.35 -1.22
CA ALA A 409 -6.58 -10.41 0.14
C ALA A 409 -5.47 -10.11 1.17
N TYR A 410 -5.78 -9.25 2.14
CA TYR A 410 -4.81 -8.83 3.15
C TYR A 410 -4.56 -9.93 4.18
N THR A 411 -3.30 -10.09 4.58
CA THR A 411 -2.89 -10.92 5.72
C THR A 411 -2.54 -10.00 6.87
N PRO A 412 -3.16 -10.13 8.06
CA PRO A 412 -2.77 -9.36 9.23
C PRO A 412 -1.32 -9.61 9.61
N ASP A 413 -0.70 -8.64 10.25
CA ASP A 413 0.67 -8.73 10.73
C ASP A 413 0.82 -9.89 11.73
N LEU A 414 1.98 -10.59 11.70
CA LEU A 414 2.34 -11.71 12.58
C LEU A 414 2.39 -11.34 14.08
N HIS A 415 2.16 -10.07 14.42
CA HIS A 415 2.19 -9.54 15.80
C HIS A 415 0.82 -9.32 16.41
N ASP A 416 -0.23 -9.71 15.71
CA ASP A 416 -1.54 -9.85 16.35
C ASP A 416 -1.42 -10.92 17.46
N PRO A 417 -2.08 -10.73 18.64
CA PRO A 417 -1.97 -11.68 19.75
C PRO A 417 -2.20 -13.12 19.28
N PRO A 418 -1.52 -14.11 19.87
CA PRO A 418 -1.59 -15.51 19.45
C PRO A 418 -3.00 -16.13 19.47
N ASP A 419 -3.96 -15.46 20.09
CA ASP A 419 -5.38 -15.86 20.13
C ASP A 419 -6.14 -15.64 18.82
N ILE A 420 -5.55 -14.90 17.85
CA ILE A 420 -6.12 -14.73 16.53
C ILE A 420 -5.44 -15.73 15.60
N VAL A 421 -6.12 -16.85 15.37
CA VAL A 421 -5.68 -18.03 14.57
C VAL A 421 -5.51 -17.73 13.07
N SER A 422 -5.06 -16.55 12.71
CA SER A 422 -4.72 -16.20 11.32
C SER A 422 -3.22 -16.33 11.03
N SER A 423 -2.42 -16.59 12.05
CA SER A 423 -0.98 -16.64 11.96
C SER A 423 -0.50 -17.75 11.02
N GLY A 424 0.18 -17.35 9.94
CA GLY A 424 0.89 -18.27 9.06
C GLY A 424 0.10 -18.86 7.89
N ARG A 425 -1.12 -18.41 7.58
CA ARG A 425 -1.82 -18.79 6.35
C ARG A 425 -1.56 -17.77 5.24
N SER A 426 -0.88 -18.19 4.19
CA SER A 426 -0.77 -17.39 2.97
C SER A 426 -2.17 -17.07 2.43
N ARG A 427 -2.41 -15.83 1.99
CA ARG A 427 -3.67 -15.37 1.38
C ARG A 427 -3.63 -15.44 -0.15
N THR A 428 -2.99 -16.45 -0.67
CA THR A 428 -2.88 -16.73 -2.11
C THR A 428 -4.04 -17.58 -2.62
N TRP A 429 -4.11 -17.77 -3.93
CA TRP A 429 -5.03 -18.71 -4.56
C TRP A 429 -4.35 -20.04 -4.84
N PHE A 430 -5.13 -21.12 -4.86
CA PHE A 430 -4.68 -22.50 -5.11
C PHE A 430 -3.64 -22.96 -4.08
N LEU A 431 -3.92 -22.60 -2.81
CA LEU A 431 -3.18 -23.14 -1.67
C LEU A 431 -3.75 -24.50 -1.33
N ASP A 432 -3.00 -25.54 -1.67
CA ASP A 432 -3.46 -26.93 -1.64
C ASP A 432 -3.08 -27.59 -0.31
N ARG A 433 -4.00 -28.39 0.26
CA ARG A 433 -3.74 -29.17 1.46
C ARG A 433 -4.25 -30.58 1.33
N ILE A 434 -3.59 -31.51 2.03
CA ILE A 434 -4.06 -32.87 2.26
C ILE A 434 -4.52 -32.94 3.70
N LEU A 435 -5.77 -33.31 3.91
CA LEU A 435 -6.43 -33.42 5.21
C LEU A 435 -6.87 -34.86 5.44
N PRO A 436 -7.16 -35.26 6.70
CA PRO A 436 -7.86 -36.52 6.97
C PRO A 436 -9.17 -36.60 6.18
N SER A 437 -9.54 -37.79 5.71
CA SER A 437 -10.72 -38.00 4.85
C SER A 437 -12.03 -37.52 5.51
N ASN A 438 -12.13 -37.62 6.83
CA ASN A 438 -13.28 -37.19 7.62
C ASN A 438 -13.27 -35.69 7.99
N ALA A 439 -12.25 -34.94 7.59
CA ALA A 439 -12.14 -33.52 7.92
C ALA A 439 -13.37 -32.71 7.47
N SER A 440 -13.89 -31.88 8.34
CA SER A 440 -15.05 -31.02 8.07
C SER A 440 -14.64 -29.57 7.81
N GLY A 441 -15.50 -28.81 7.10
CA GLY A 441 -15.28 -27.41 6.85
C GLY A 441 -15.32 -26.56 8.12
N ASN A 442 -16.11 -26.93 9.14
CA ASN A 442 -16.14 -26.25 10.43
C ASN A 442 -14.83 -26.36 11.20
N GLU A 443 -14.28 -27.58 11.29
CA GLU A 443 -12.97 -27.81 11.93
C GLU A 443 -11.85 -27.08 11.16
N TYR A 444 -11.94 -27.04 9.82
CA TYR A 444 -11.02 -26.27 9.02
C TYR A 444 -11.09 -24.77 9.33
N ALA A 445 -12.30 -24.22 9.45
CA ALA A 445 -12.53 -22.83 9.82
C ALA A 445 -11.97 -22.47 11.19
N GLN A 446 -12.07 -23.40 12.14
CA GLN A 446 -11.51 -23.26 13.50
C GLN A 446 -9.99 -23.47 13.56
N GLY A 447 -9.37 -23.91 12.47
CA GLY A 447 -7.92 -24.18 12.44
C GLY A 447 -7.48 -25.41 13.23
N THR A 448 -8.40 -26.28 13.61
CA THR A 448 -8.15 -27.47 14.47
C THR A 448 -7.61 -28.68 13.72
N ILE A 449 -7.68 -28.66 12.37
CA ILE A 449 -7.22 -29.79 11.55
C ILE A 449 -5.79 -29.53 11.05
N PRO A 450 -4.83 -30.39 11.37
CA PRO A 450 -3.49 -30.31 10.81
C PRO A 450 -3.51 -30.72 9.32
N SER A 451 -2.69 -30.06 8.51
CA SER A 451 -2.37 -30.57 7.18
C SER A 451 -1.46 -31.80 7.31
N LEU A 452 -1.81 -32.89 6.62
CA LEU A 452 -1.02 -34.13 6.62
C LEU A 452 0.25 -34.03 5.74
N SER A 453 0.43 -32.91 5.03
CA SER A 453 1.58 -32.67 4.17
C SER A 453 1.89 -31.17 4.12
N ASN A 454 3.14 -30.82 3.87
CA ASN A 454 3.61 -29.46 3.68
C ASN A 454 3.92 -29.11 2.22
N PHE A 455 3.43 -29.89 1.27
CA PHE A 455 3.75 -29.68 -0.15
C PHE A 455 3.29 -28.33 -0.70
N TYR A 456 2.32 -27.69 -0.07
CA TYR A 456 1.83 -26.35 -0.39
C TYR A 456 2.89 -25.25 -0.20
N GLN A 457 3.96 -25.50 0.55
CA GLN A 457 5.12 -24.61 0.74
C GLN A 457 6.35 -25.07 -0.04
N SER A 458 6.22 -26.14 -0.80
CA SER A 458 7.36 -26.79 -1.44
C SER A 458 7.42 -26.50 -2.95
N PRO A 459 8.61 -26.47 -3.57
CA PRO A 459 8.74 -26.19 -4.99
C PRO A 459 8.16 -27.31 -5.87
N PHE A 460 7.53 -26.91 -6.96
CA PHE A 460 7.10 -27.79 -8.04
C PHE A 460 8.04 -27.64 -9.23
N ASP A 461 8.38 -28.75 -9.88
CA ASP A 461 8.94 -28.72 -11.23
C ASP A 461 7.88 -28.23 -12.20
N TYR A 462 8.25 -27.42 -13.18
CA TYR A 462 7.27 -26.87 -14.11
C TYR A 462 7.71 -26.96 -15.57
N LYS A 463 6.72 -27.00 -16.44
CA LYS A 463 6.86 -26.84 -17.89
C LYS A 463 5.81 -25.86 -18.39
N VAL A 464 6.21 -24.98 -19.29
CA VAL A 464 5.30 -24.02 -19.91
C VAL A 464 5.05 -24.40 -21.37
N SER A 465 3.85 -24.14 -21.87
CA SER A 465 3.46 -24.42 -23.25
C SER A 465 2.52 -23.34 -23.78
N ALA A 466 2.84 -22.83 -24.96
CA ALA A 466 1.97 -21.97 -25.74
C ALA A 466 1.48 -22.73 -26.98
N ALA A 467 0.18 -22.64 -27.26
CA ALA A 467 -0.46 -23.22 -28.41
C ALA A 467 -1.46 -22.23 -29.02
N SER A 468 -2.00 -22.55 -30.20
CA SER A 468 -3.01 -21.72 -30.88
C SER A 468 -4.28 -21.46 -30.04
N GLY A 469 -4.58 -22.36 -29.08
CA GLY A 469 -5.72 -22.24 -28.16
C GLY A 469 -5.47 -21.47 -26.88
N GLY A 470 -4.21 -21.10 -26.56
CA GLY A 470 -3.86 -20.40 -25.34
C GLY A 470 -2.52 -20.78 -24.75
N VAL A 471 -2.31 -20.42 -23.48
CA VAL A 471 -1.07 -20.64 -22.75
C VAL A 471 -1.32 -21.44 -21.48
N LYS A 472 -0.37 -22.30 -21.10
CA LYS A 472 -0.48 -23.13 -19.89
C LYS A 472 0.87 -23.37 -19.21
N VAL A 473 0.80 -23.66 -17.92
CA VAL A 473 1.89 -24.23 -17.12
C VAL A 473 1.46 -25.56 -16.53
N ILE A 474 2.34 -26.55 -16.60
CA ILE A 474 2.19 -27.87 -15.99
C ILE A 474 3.18 -27.93 -14.84
N MET A 475 2.71 -28.24 -13.64
CA MET A 475 3.51 -28.30 -12.43
C MET A 475 3.39 -29.69 -11.81
N ILE A 476 4.53 -30.28 -11.47
CA ILE A 476 4.58 -31.66 -10.97
C ILE A 476 5.43 -31.70 -9.71
N ARG A 477 4.94 -32.46 -8.73
CA ARG A 477 5.70 -32.76 -7.52
C ARG A 477 5.42 -34.16 -7.02
N ASN A 478 6.51 -34.85 -6.68
CA ASN A 478 6.45 -36.06 -5.86
C ASN A 478 6.55 -35.59 -4.40
N CYS A 479 5.58 -35.93 -3.60
CA CYS A 479 5.48 -35.57 -2.18
C CYS A 479 5.10 -36.81 -1.38
N SER A 480 4.97 -36.63 -0.08
CA SER A 480 4.41 -37.64 0.81
C SER A 480 3.48 -36.97 1.81
N TYR A 481 2.59 -37.73 2.38
CA TYR A 481 1.77 -37.33 3.50
C TYR A 481 1.88 -38.34 4.64
N ILE A 482 1.67 -37.86 5.86
CA ILE A 482 1.86 -38.67 7.06
C ILE A 482 0.50 -39.09 7.61
N ILE A 483 0.29 -40.40 7.75
CA ILE A 483 -0.85 -41.02 8.43
C ILE A 483 -0.30 -42.08 9.37
N GLU A 484 -0.73 -42.04 10.66
CA GLU A 484 -0.33 -43.03 11.67
C GLU A 484 1.19 -43.27 11.67
N ASP A 485 1.98 -42.20 11.66
CA ASP A 485 3.44 -42.20 11.58
C ASP A 485 4.05 -42.86 10.33
N ARG A 486 3.23 -43.19 9.33
CA ARG A 486 3.67 -43.74 8.05
C ARG A 486 3.77 -42.64 7.00
N ASN A 487 4.87 -42.63 6.30
CA ASN A 487 5.12 -41.72 5.20
C ASN A 487 4.66 -42.35 3.88
N ILE A 488 3.55 -41.90 3.35
CA ILE A 488 2.91 -42.44 2.15
C ILE A 488 3.22 -41.55 0.96
N PRO A 489 3.87 -42.03 -0.11
CA PRO A 489 4.19 -41.26 -1.28
C PRO A 489 2.93 -40.90 -2.07
N LEU A 490 2.92 -39.68 -2.62
CA LEU A 490 1.86 -39.16 -3.49
C LEU A 490 2.50 -38.34 -4.61
N ARG A 491 2.00 -38.44 -5.82
CA ARG A 491 2.37 -37.54 -6.91
C ARG A 491 1.22 -36.60 -7.21
N VAL A 492 1.53 -35.29 -7.16
CA VAL A 492 0.58 -34.23 -7.49
C VAL A 492 1.01 -33.54 -8.77
N GLU A 493 0.08 -33.49 -9.73
CA GLU A 493 0.22 -32.69 -10.94
C GLU A 493 -0.90 -31.68 -11.00
N LYS A 494 -0.55 -30.40 -11.25
CA LYS A 494 -1.51 -29.35 -11.50
C LYS A 494 -1.17 -28.59 -12.78
N VAL A 495 -2.21 -28.22 -13.52
CA VAL A 495 -2.09 -27.47 -14.76
C VAL A 495 -2.95 -26.24 -14.65
N PHE A 496 -2.35 -25.07 -14.92
CA PHE A 496 -3.07 -23.81 -15.06
C PHE A 496 -2.99 -23.31 -16.49
N GLY A 497 -4.10 -22.80 -17.02
CA GLY A 497 -4.17 -22.34 -18.39
C GLY A 497 -5.08 -21.15 -18.59
N LEU A 498 -4.73 -20.29 -19.55
CA LEU A 498 -5.56 -19.22 -20.08
C LEU A 498 -5.94 -19.53 -21.52
N GLU A 499 -7.22 -19.49 -21.82
CA GLU A 499 -7.71 -19.62 -23.20
C GLU A 499 -7.44 -18.32 -23.97
N LYS A 500 -7.16 -18.43 -25.26
CA LYS A 500 -6.94 -17.29 -26.17
C LYS A 500 -8.14 -16.35 -26.13
N ASN A 501 -7.89 -15.03 -25.96
CA ASN A 501 -8.90 -13.98 -26.02
C ASN A 501 -10.18 -14.26 -25.18
N SER A 502 -10.02 -14.94 -24.05
CA SER A 502 -11.11 -15.34 -23.17
C SER A 502 -10.82 -14.95 -21.73
N SER A 503 -11.86 -14.65 -20.98
CA SER A 503 -11.79 -14.46 -19.51
C SER A 503 -11.92 -15.79 -18.75
N ILE A 504 -11.52 -16.89 -19.38
CA ILE A 504 -11.53 -18.23 -18.80
C ILE A 504 -10.13 -18.61 -18.33
N PHE A 505 -10.04 -18.95 -17.05
CA PHE A 505 -8.90 -19.61 -16.44
C PHE A 505 -9.25 -21.07 -16.16
N SER A 506 -8.45 -21.99 -16.65
CA SER A 506 -8.62 -23.43 -16.45
C SER A 506 -7.61 -23.97 -15.45
N PHE A 507 -8.05 -24.92 -14.64
CA PHE A 507 -7.17 -25.66 -13.73
C PHE A 507 -7.46 -27.15 -13.78
N VAL A 508 -6.41 -27.97 -13.65
CA VAL A 508 -6.49 -29.42 -13.60
C VAL A 508 -5.67 -29.89 -12.41
N TYR A 509 -6.24 -30.78 -11.63
CA TYR A 509 -5.52 -31.54 -10.62
C TYR A 509 -5.52 -33.02 -10.97
N GLN A 510 -4.36 -33.67 -10.86
CA GLN A 510 -4.21 -35.10 -10.93
C GLN A 510 -3.36 -35.57 -9.75
N LEU A 511 -3.92 -36.44 -8.93
CA LEU A 511 -3.24 -37.12 -7.83
C LEU A 511 -3.03 -38.58 -8.21
N THR A 512 -1.80 -39.08 -8.04
CA THR A 512 -1.45 -40.49 -8.34
C THR A 512 -0.90 -41.11 -7.08
N ASN A 513 -1.36 -42.31 -6.76
CA ASN A 513 -0.85 -43.09 -5.63
C ASN A 513 0.24 -44.09 -6.15
N PRO A 514 1.54 -43.76 -6.01
CA PRO A 514 2.61 -44.66 -6.44
C PRO A 514 2.90 -45.77 -5.42
N SER A 515 2.21 -45.81 -4.28
CA SER A 515 2.43 -46.77 -3.21
C SER A 515 1.69 -48.08 -3.45
N LEU A 516 2.02 -49.11 -2.65
CA LEU A 516 1.35 -50.43 -2.66
C LEU A 516 0.15 -50.50 -1.71
N VAL A 517 -0.16 -49.40 -1.01
CA VAL A 517 -1.29 -49.33 -0.08
C VAL A 517 -2.36 -48.37 -0.60
N PRO A 518 -3.64 -48.64 -0.34
CA PRO A 518 -4.70 -47.69 -0.73
C PRO A 518 -4.56 -46.39 0.08
N VAL A 519 -4.94 -45.28 -0.56
CA VAL A 519 -4.88 -43.90 0.00
C VAL A 519 -6.30 -43.39 0.13
N ASN A 520 -6.66 -42.93 1.34
CA ASN A 520 -7.91 -42.24 1.61
C ASN A 520 -7.60 -40.88 2.23
N LEU A 521 -7.95 -39.82 1.56
CA LEU A 521 -7.63 -38.45 1.98
C LEU A 521 -8.69 -37.45 1.52
N LYS A 522 -8.72 -36.27 2.12
CA LYS A 522 -9.43 -35.12 1.60
C LYS A 522 -8.45 -34.12 1.01
N PHE A 523 -8.55 -33.89 -0.28
CA PHE A 523 -7.78 -32.88 -0.98
C PHE A 523 -8.55 -31.56 -0.98
N THR A 524 -7.89 -30.48 -0.58
CA THR A 524 -8.49 -29.15 -0.58
C THR A 524 -7.59 -28.16 -1.31
N THR A 525 -8.23 -27.22 -2.02
CA THR A 525 -7.56 -26.04 -2.59
C THR A 525 -8.27 -24.78 -2.13
N GLU A 526 -7.52 -23.86 -1.56
CA GLU A 526 -8.02 -22.61 -0.97
C GLU A 526 -7.79 -21.45 -1.93
N LEU A 527 -8.81 -20.59 -2.10
CA LEU A 527 -8.77 -19.35 -2.87
C LEU A 527 -9.20 -18.20 -1.98
N ASN A 528 -8.32 -17.22 -1.79
CA ASN A 528 -8.55 -16.04 -0.96
C ASN A 528 -8.84 -14.83 -1.82
N PHE A 529 -10.09 -14.43 -1.92
CA PHE A 529 -10.56 -13.34 -2.75
C PHE A 529 -10.51 -12.01 -2.03
N SER A 530 -10.11 -10.97 -2.75
CA SER A 530 -10.29 -9.57 -2.38
C SER A 530 -11.41 -8.98 -3.23
N PHE A 531 -12.51 -8.56 -2.61
CA PHE A 531 -13.65 -7.96 -3.29
C PHE A 531 -14.00 -6.60 -2.68
N PRO A 532 -14.28 -5.55 -3.49
CA PRO A 532 -14.80 -4.28 -2.98
C PRO A 532 -16.08 -4.42 -2.17
N SER A 533 -16.92 -5.42 -2.50
CA SER A 533 -18.20 -5.67 -1.80
C SER A 533 -18.05 -6.48 -0.51
N CYS A 534 -16.82 -6.80 -0.05
CA CYS A 534 -16.65 -7.54 1.19
C CYS A 534 -17.33 -6.83 2.36
N GLY A 535 -18.18 -7.56 3.07
CA GLY A 535 -18.93 -7.01 4.21
C GLY A 535 -20.24 -6.31 3.87
N SER A 536 -20.67 -6.35 2.63
CA SER A 536 -21.96 -5.82 2.20
C SER A 536 -22.86 -6.89 1.56
N THR A 537 -24.15 -6.60 1.43
CA THR A 537 -25.12 -7.43 0.69
C THR A 537 -24.85 -7.49 -0.81
N ASP A 538 -23.88 -6.72 -1.29
CA ASP A 538 -23.46 -6.69 -2.69
C ASP A 538 -22.52 -7.83 -3.06
N LEU A 539 -21.98 -8.57 -2.06
CA LEU A 539 -21.29 -9.83 -2.27
C LEU A 539 -22.26 -11.00 -2.11
N ARG A 540 -22.42 -11.82 -3.16
CA ARG A 540 -23.39 -12.90 -3.20
C ARG A 540 -22.80 -14.18 -3.79
N VAL A 541 -23.21 -15.32 -3.24
CA VAL A 541 -22.90 -16.66 -3.83
C VAL A 541 -24.17 -17.29 -4.35
N PHE A 542 -24.12 -17.79 -5.57
CA PHE A 542 -25.23 -18.45 -6.27
C PHE A 542 -24.95 -19.93 -6.47
N HIS A 543 -25.92 -20.76 -6.15
CA HIS A 543 -25.95 -22.18 -6.48
C HIS A 543 -27.36 -22.59 -6.91
N GLY A 544 -27.56 -22.93 -8.18
CA GLY A 544 -28.90 -23.15 -8.74
C GLY A 544 -29.78 -21.90 -8.58
N SER A 545 -30.93 -22.04 -7.93
CA SER A 545 -31.83 -20.95 -7.57
C SER A 545 -31.52 -20.31 -6.22
N THR A 546 -30.62 -20.88 -5.42
CA THR A 546 -30.28 -20.40 -4.07
C THR A 546 -29.26 -19.27 -4.15
N VAL A 547 -29.50 -18.22 -3.34
CA VAL A 547 -28.60 -17.07 -3.19
C VAL A 547 -28.21 -16.95 -1.73
N HIS A 548 -26.91 -16.95 -1.47
CA HIS A 548 -26.32 -16.67 -0.16
C HIS A 548 -25.78 -15.23 -0.17
N GLU A 549 -26.38 -14.37 0.62
CA GLU A 549 -25.93 -12.99 0.81
C GLU A 549 -24.87 -12.92 1.91
N ASN A 550 -23.92 -12.00 1.79
CA ASN A 550 -22.82 -11.79 2.77
C ASN A 550 -22.03 -13.07 3.10
N PRO A 551 -21.50 -13.79 2.11
CA PRO A 551 -20.83 -15.08 2.32
C PRO A 551 -19.60 -15.01 3.24
N GLY A 552 -19.11 -13.82 3.59
CA GLY A 552 -17.96 -13.61 4.47
C GLY A 552 -18.29 -13.46 5.96
N TRP A 553 -19.56 -13.56 6.39
CA TRP A 553 -19.94 -13.35 7.80
C TRP A 553 -20.09 -14.63 8.61
N GLN A 554 -20.48 -15.71 7.95
CA GLN A 554 -20.69 -17.01 8.60
C GLN A 554 -20.16 -18.13 7.71
N PHE A 555 -19.67 -19.18 8.33
CA PHE A 555 -19.35 -20.40 7.62
C PHE A 555 -20.61 -20.98 6.97
N PHE A 556 -20.53 -21.31 5.70
CA PHE A 556 -21.50 -22.16 5.02
C PHE A 556 -20.82 -23.05 3.97
N GLN A 557 -21.52 -24.08 3.53
CA GLN A 557 -20.98 -25.01 2.56
C GLN A 557 -22.02 -25.37 1.49
N LEU A 558 -21.52 -25.59 0.29
CA LEU A 558 -22.25 -26.26 -0.80
C LEU A 558 -21.71 -27.69 -0.88
N LYS A 559 -22.59 -28.68 -0.95
CA LYS A 559 -22.20 -30.08 -1.03
C LYS A 559 -22.48 -30.63 -2.42
N ASP A 560 -21.55 -31.48 -2.92
CA ASP A 560 -21.70 -32.25 -4.14
C ASP A 560 -22.06 -31.40 -5.37
N VAL A 561 -21.39 -30.23 -5.51
CA VAL A 561 -21.70 -29.26 -6.57
C VAL A 561 -20.68 -29.30 -7.69
N THR A 562 -21.15 -29.06 -8.92
CA THR A 562 -20.30 -28.90 -10.12
C THR A 562 -20.31 -27.48 -10.67
N ARG A 563 -21.22 -26.61 -10.22
CA ARG A 563 -21.35 -25.22 -10.70
C ARG A 563 -21.83 -24.30 -9.59
N TRP A 564 -21.16 -23.16 -9.46
CA TRP A 564 -21.57 -22.05 -8.58
C TRP A 564 -21.01 -20.73 -9.12
N ALA A 565 -21.46 -19.62 -8.57
CA ALA A 565 -20.96 -18.31 -8.97
C ALA A 565 -20.86 -17.36 -7.77
N ILE A 566 -19.93 -16.41 -7.85
CA ILE A 566 -19.75 -15.31 -6.90
C ILE A 566 -19.98 -14.00 -7.65
N ASP A 567 -20.87 -13.16 -7.13
CA ASP A 567 -21.09 -11.80 -7.61
C ASP A 567 -20.48 -10.80 -6.65
N ASP A 568 -19.63 -9.94 -7.16
CA ASP A 568 -19.18 -8.71 -6.52
C ASP A 568 -19.77 -7.54 -7.30
N ARG A 569 -20.82 -6.91 -6.74
CA ARG A 569 -21.56 -5.84 -7.41
C ARG A 569 -20.78 -4.53 -7.45
N CYS A 570 -20.05 -4.17 -6.39
CA CYS A 570 -19.20 -2.99 -6.37
C CYS A 570 -18.06 -3.12 -7.38
N GLY A 571 -17.38 -4.27 -7.44
CA GLY A 571 -16.38 -4.57 -8.48
C GLY A 571 -16.96 -4.76 -9.87
N GLY A 572 -18.28 -4.94 -9.97
CA GLY A 572 -19.01 -5.18 -11.23
C GLY A 572 -18.57 -6.45 -11.93
N ILE A 573 -18.32 -7.53 -11.16
CA ILE A 573 -17.81 -8.81 -11.69
C ILE A 573 -18.63 -9.97 -11.17
N ARG A 574 -18.88 -10.96 -12.06
CA ARG A 574 -19.38 -12.30 -11.71
C ARG A 574 -18.31 -13.33 -12.08
N ILE A 575 -18.01 -14.20 -11.12
CA ILE A 575 -17.05 -15.29 -11.30
C ILE A 575 -17.84 -16.62 -11.27
N HIS A 576 -17.90 -17.30 -12.40
CA HIS A 576 -18.50 -18.62 -12.52
C HIS A 576 -17.44 -19.69 -12.31
N PHE A 577 -17.74 -20.65 -11.47
CA PHE A 577 -16.95 -21.87 -11.27
C PHE A 577 -17.67 -23.06 -11.85
N GLN A 578 -16.91 -23.95 -12.49
CA GLN A 578 -17.37 -25.23 -12.98
C GLN A 578 -16.29 -26.28 -12.78
N THR A 579 -16.65 -27.45 -12.27
CA THR A 579 -15.80 -28.64 -12.14
C THR A 579 -16.38 -29.79 -12.91
N GLN A 580 -15.50 -30.72 -13.38
CA GLN A 580 -15.92 -31.92 -14.08
C GLN A 580 -16.53 -32.94 -13.13
N LYS A 581 -15.94 -33.11 -11.95
CA LYS A 581 -16.44 -33.96 -10.88
C LYS A 581 -17.06 -33.11 -9.81
N PRO A 582 -18.10 -33.60 -9.10
CA PRO A 582 -18.66 -32.92 -7.95
C PRO A 582 -17.62 -32.64 -6.86
N VAL A 583 -17.80 -31.56 -6.15
CA VAL A 583 -16.93 -31.11 -5.06
C VAL A 583 -17.76 -30.49 -3.94
N ASP A 584 -17.24 -30.49 -2.73
CA ASP A 584 -17.75 -29.66 -1.67
C ASP A 584 -17.06 -28.29 -1.74
N VAL A 585 -17.82 -27.22 -1.51
CA VAL A 585 -17.28 -25.87 -1.47
C VAL A 585 -17.58 -25.25 -0.10
N TRP A 586 -16.54 -24.87 0.62
CA TRP A 586 -16.63 -24.23 1.92
C TRP A 586 -16.34 -22.75 1.79
N PHE A 587 -17.19 -21.92 2.35
CA PHE A 587 -17.00 -20.48 2.43
C PHE A 587 -16.74 -20.11 3.88
N LEU A 588 -15.62 -19.42 4.09
CA LEU A 588 -15.18 -19.02 5.42
C LEU A 588 -15.24 -17.51 5.56
N PRO A 589 -15.61 -16.99 6.76
CA PRO A 589 -15.36 -15.61 7.08
C PRO A 589 -13.84 -15.35 6.96
N PRO A 590 -13.45 -14.16 6.48
CA PRO A 590 -12.06 -13.77 6.59
C PRO A 590 -11.68 -13.80 8.07
N ALA A 591 -10.50 -14.32 8.39
CA ALA A 591 -10.00 -14.26 9.75
C ALA A 591 -10.07 -12.81 10.27
N PRO A 592 -10.53 -12.57 11.50
CA PRO A 592 -10.64 -11.22 12.03
C PRO A 592 -9.26 -10.56 11.98
N VAL A 593 -9.16 -9.54 11.17
CA VAL A 593 -8.02 -8.63 11.19
C VAL A 593 -8.25 -7.76 12.40
N THR A 594 -7.42 -7.74 13.36
CA THR A 594 -7.46 -7.08 14.68
C THR A 594 -8.78 -6.41 15.11
N ARG A 595 -9.05 -6.26 16.41
CA ARG A 595 -10.24 -5.55 16.97
C ARG A 595 -10.44 -4.11 16.45
N HIS A 596 -9.51 -3.57 15.67
CA HIS A 596 -9.49 -2.19 15.19
C HIS A 596 -9.48 -2.03 13.67
N SER A 597 -9.37 -3.13 12.90
CA SER A 597 -9.44 -3.09 11.44
C SER A 597 -10.84 -3.45 10.94
N SER A 598 -11.19 -2.94 9.76
CA SER A 598 -12.44 -3.32 9.09
C SER A 598 -12.55 -4.84 9.02
N PRO A 599 -13.61 -5.45 9.54
CA PRO A 599 -13.71 -6.91 9.70
C PRO A 599 -13.73 -7.68 8.37
N ASN A 600 -13.86 -6.99 7.23
CA ASN A 600 -14.21 -7.63 5.96
C ASN A 600 -13.14 -7.36 4.89
N GLN A 601 -12.02 -8.09 4.97
CA GLN A 601 -10.88 -7.92 4.07
C GLN A 601 -10.92 -8.84 2.82
N GLY A 602 -11.85 -9.79 2.75
CA GLY A 602 -11.92 -10.75 1.65
C GLY A 602 -12.93 -11.86 1.88
N LEU A 603 -12.93 -12.84 1.01
CA LEU A 603 -13.70 -14.09 1.10
C LEU A 603 -12.75 -15.27 0.89
N THR A 604 -12.71 -16.20 1.82
CA THR A 604 -12.01 -17.47 1.64
C THR A 604 -12.97 -18.52 1.14
N MET A 605 -12.66 -19.13 0.00
CA MET A 605 -13.39 -20.24 -0.59
C MET A 605 -12.45 -21.45 -0.68
N ILE A 606 -12.93 -22.61 -0.27
CA ILE A 606 -12.19 -23.87 -0.31
C ILE A 606 -12.96 -24.88 -1.14
N ILE A 607 -12.33 -25.43 -2.15
CA ILE A 607 -12.83 -26.57 -2.92
C ILE A 607 -12.28 -27.83 -2.27
N ALA A 608 -13.12 -28.69 -1.77
CA ALA A 608 -12.79 -29.90 -1.04
C ALA A 608 -13.30 -31.15 -1.78
N THR A 609 -12.47 -32.19 -1.85
CA THR A 609 -12.84 -33.47 -2.49
C THR A 609 -12.28 -34.64 -1.69
N GLU A 610 -13.13 -35.56 -1.35
CA GLU A 610 -12.71 -36.84 -0.79
C GLU A 610 -12.16 -37.72 -1.92
N ILE A 611 -10.99 -38.32 -1.71
CA ILE A 611 -10.26 -39.08 -2.74
C ILE A 611 -9.83 -40.43 -2.15
N ASN A 612 -10.29 -41.49 -2.82
CA ASN A 612 -9.92 -42.86 -2.54
C ASN A 612 -9.13 -43.41 -3.73
N LEU A 613 -7.86 -43.76 -3.52
CA LEU A 613 -6.95 -44.24 -4.54
C LEU A 613 -6.42 -45.63 -4.19
N SER A 614 -6.75 -46.63 -4.97
CA SER A 614 -6.06 -47.92 -4.95
C SER A 614 -4.58 -47.77 -5.33
N PRO A 615 -3.71 -48.74 -5.03
CA PRO A 615 -2.33 -48.74 -5.52
C PRO A 615 -2.25 -48.48 -7.02
N SER A 616 -1.32 -47.65 -7.45
CA SER A 616 -1.08 -47.21 -8.83
C SER A 616 -2.24 -46.48 -9.51
N ALA A 617 -3.35 -46.22 -8.81
CA ALA A 617 -4.48 -45.47 -9.35
C ALA A 617 -4.22 -43.96 -9.38
N ASN A 618 -5.00 -43.26 -10.21
CA ASN A 618 -4.99 -41.84 -10.28
C ASN A 618 -6.42 -41.27 -10.18
N TRP A 619 -6.51 -40.09 -9.59
CA TRP A 619 -7.70 -39.26 -9.58
C TRP A 619 -7.41 -37.96 -10.35
N LYS A 620 -8.39 -37.53 -11.14
CA LYS A 620 -8.27 -36.29 -11.92
C LYS A 620 -9.56 -35.50 -11.84
N ASN A 621 -9.44 -34.17 -11.68
CA ASN A 621 -10.56 -33.25 -11.84
C ASN A 621 -10.12 -32.04 -12.65
N ILE A 622 -11.03 -31.55 -13.48
CA ILE A 622 -10.82 -30.38 -14.35
C ILE A 622 -11.81 -29.32 -13.90
N GLY A 623 -11.30 -28.12 -13.68
CA GLY A 623 -12.13 -26.97 -13.33
C GLY A 623 -11.88 -25.77 -14.23
N LYS A 624 -12.87 -24.90 -14.29
CA LYS A 624 -12.83 -23.62 -15.00
C LYS A 624 -13.40 -22.51 -14.12
N LEU A 625 -12.75 -21.35 -14.22
CA LEU A 625 -13.19 -20.09 -13.64
C LEU A 625 -13.41 -19.11 -14.79
N THR A 626 -14.61 -18.53 -14.89
CA THR A 626 -14.95 -17.58 -15.94
C THR A 626 -15.37 -16.25 -15.31
N CYS A 627 -14.61 -15.20 -15.58
CA CYS A 627 -14.92 -13.85 -15.12
C CYS A 627 -15.82 -13.14 -16.14
N ARG A 628 -16.95 -12.59 -15.70
CA ARG A 628 -17.89 -11.83 -16.55
C ARG A 628 -18.19 -10.47 -15.92
N LYS A 629 -18.36 -9.45 -16.77
CA LYS A 629 -18.82 -8.14 -16.32
C LYS A 629 -20.27 -8.23 -15.85
N LEU A 630 -20.56 -7.70 -14.67
CA LEU A 630 -21.94 -7.41 -14.26
C LEU A 630 -22.34 -6.05 -14.81
N LYS A 631 -23.62 -5.92 -15.20
CA LYS A 631 -24.21 -4.58 -15.43
C LYS A 631 -24.22 -3.87 -14.08
N LYS A 632 -23.67 -2.63 -14.03
CA LYS A 632 -23.81 -1.80 -12.82
C LYS A 632 -25.30 -1.64 -12.49
N PRO A 633 -25.73 -1.79 -11.24
CA PRO A 633 -27.06 -1.34 -10.85
C PRO A 633 -27.12 0.15 -11.18
N GLY A 634 -28.21 0.60 -11.82
CA GLY A 634 -28.41 2.00 -12.18
C GLY A 634 -28.28 2.86 -10.92
N ASN A 635 -27.52 3.92 -11.01
CA ASN A 635 -27.34 5.05 -10.09
C ASN A 635 -27.80 4.81 -8.63
N HIS A 636 -26.92 4.23 -7.82
CA HIS A 636 -26.81 4.59 -6.41
C HIS A 636 -25.43 5.21 -6.23
N HIS A 637 -25.41 6.43 -5.69
CA HIS A 637 -24.29 7.34 -5.55
C HIS A 637 -22.99 6.65 -5.11
N ASP A 638 -21.89 7.14 -5.67
CA ASP A 638 -20.48 6.87 -5.40
C ASP A 638 -20.16 6.70 -3.89
N VAL A 639 -20.36 5.48 -3.38
CA VAL A 639 -19.89 5.03 -2.07
C VAL A 639 -19.37 3.60 -2.25
N CYS A 640 -18.29 3.46 -3.01
CA CYS A 640 -17.41 2.29 -3.03
C CYS A 640 -15.96 2.76 -3.14
#